data_89d0bde316480b55a1a39fb431cdc8b3
#
_entry.id   89d0bde316480b55a1a39fb431cdc8b3
#
_cell.length_a   1.000
_cell.length_b   1.000
_cell.length_c   1.000
_cell.angle_alpha   90.00
_cell.angle_beta   90.00
_cell.angle_gamma   90.00
#
_symmetry.space_group_name_H-M   'P 1'
#
loop_
_entity.id
_entity.type
_entity.pdbx_description
1 polymer ?
#
loop_
_entity_poly.entity_id
_entity_poly.type
_entity_poly.pdbx_seq_one_letter_code
_entity_poly.pdbx_strand_id
1 'polypeptide(L)'
;MPLAALKIPPGVVKPATPLQAEGRFWDANLVRWRAGKLLPVGGWQRISSAPLDSTVRAIFAWSDLGNNPYSVYGCEDKLYVLTASGFTDITPAGYLPADVGQYGGYGASDYGELLYGLDYALRDITTAVRSSNVVTITTATPHGYPVGMSVLIAGVTDTSFNGTFTIASVPTSTTFTYAQTAANASSSGGTAALPVADRRPQNLLYAQSFSWTFDNWGEDVLAVASSDGRLLHYNVGEPVAGPVGTSAIVNIVRVANVCTVTTQDHHGYAVSESVNISGNSFGAFNGTRTVTSVPSLTTFTFALSGTDTTGTGGTVATTKPIPVDNRAVIVTPERHAVLIGAEGNPRRVAWSSRENYTDWDFASTTNTAGFLDLDTESILIMCAPVREGTLIWTENEAWLMRFIGLPYIYSIDRIGFNCGLMSPKAFATVAGRCIWMGKENFWIYDGGVVKPLACDVGAYVFDNIDPGAGPLYTHGTENGVFPEAWFWFPSQGSTAPDLCVYYNYQEQWWGIGSTMTRTAAYSAGVYPYPLASDEDGNIYYQEDGWTAAGLPIQTDRYAETGALNIQNGTALSFVRQVLTDSGYGYDSTQLTFFSSFTPEGSETASGPYNPRSDGYTDVRVTGRDFRVKIASTKDAEWSIGQMRLDFVPKGGR
;
A
#
# COMPACT_ATOMS: atom_id res chain seq x y z
N MET A 1 5.79 -56.55 0.23
CA MET A 1 5.81 -55.99 1.60
C MET A 1 4.84 -54.83 1.66
N PRO A 2 4.25 -54.51 2.80
CA PRO A 2 3.29 -53.42 2.83
C PRO A 2 3.99 -52.05 2.64
N LEU A 3 3.51 -51.29 1.68
CA LEU A 3 3.89 -49.90 1.50
C LEU A 3 3.22 -49.05 2.59
N ALA A 4 4.01 -48.35 3.42
CA ALA A 4 3.45 -47.40 4.39
C ALA A 4 3.11 -46.09 3.69
N ALA A 5 1.86 -45.67 3.79
CA ALA A 5 1.42 -44.38 3.25
C ALA A 5 1.83 -43.26 4.20
N LEU A 6 2.52 -42.27 3.68
CA LEU A 6 2.80 -41.02 4.38
C LEU A 6 1.63 -40.06 4.13
N LYS A 7 0.78 -39.86 5.13
CA LYS A 7 -0.30 -38.88 5.09
C LYS A 7 0.18 -37.63 5.76
N ILE A 8 0.70 -36.69 4.98
CA ILE A 8 1.19 -35.40 5.46
C ILE A 8 0.10 -34.35 5.12
N PRO A 9 -0.55 -33.75 6.12
CA PRO A 9 -1.55 -32.71 5.87
C PRO A 9 -0.94 -31.50 5.15
N PRO A 10 -1.72 -30.79 4.32
CA PRO A 10 -1.31 -29.54 3.69
C PRO A 10 -0.88 -28.48 4.71
N GLY A 11 0.01 -27.58 4.26
CA GLY A 11 0.45 -26.42 5.03
C GLY A 11 1.69 -26.67 5.88
N VAL A 12 2.33 -25.56 6.20
CA VAL A 12 3.54 -25.52 7.05
C VAL A 12 3.15 -25.29 8.49
N VAL A 13 3.79 -26.04 9.38
CA VAL A 13 3.76 -25.82 10.83
C VAL A 13 5.18 -25.52 11.25
N LYS A 14 5.45 -24.29 11.71
CA LYS A 14 6.79 -23.81 12.05
C LYS A 14 6.99 -23.68 13.56
N PRO A 15 7.05 -24.80 14.31
CA PRO A 15 7.39 -24.80 15.72
C PRO A 15 8.91 -24.63 15.90
N ALA A 16 9.36 -24.58 17.14
CA ALA A 16 10.77 -24.40 17.48
C ALA A 16 11.70 -25.51 16.91
N THR A 17 11.19 -26.74 16.75
CA THR A 17 12.00 -27.87 16.26
C THR A 17 11.26 -28.73 15.23
N PRO A 18 11.99 -29.38 14.30
CA PRO A 18 11.38 -30.30 13.33
C PRO A 18 10.66 -31.51 13.98
N LEU A 19 11.04 -31.88 15.18
CA LEU A 19 10.41 -32.96 15.92
C LEU A 19 8.99 -32.59 16.38
N GLN A 20 8.78 -31.35 16.77
CA GLN A 20 7.45 -30.84 17.14
C GLN A 20 6.48 -30.77 15.94
N ALA A 21 7.01 -30.71 14.71
CA ALA A 21 6.26 -30.80 13.47
C ALA A 21 6.10 -32.23 12.94
N GLU A 22 6.12 -33.25 13.82
CA GLU A 22 5.99 -34.65 13.42
C GLU A 22 4.77 -34.89 12.53
N GLY A 23 4.99 -35.53 11.39
CA GLY A 23 3.94 -35.85 10.43
C GLY A 23 3.36 -34.66 9.66
N ARG A 24 3.96 -33.47 9.77
CA ARG A 24 3.58 -32.24 9.07
C ARG A 24 4.73 -31.70 8.20
N PHE A 25 4.47 -30.73 7.34
CA PHE A 25 5.55 -29.97 6.72
C PHE A 25 6.10 -28.96 7.74
N TRP A 26 7.40 -28.98 7.96
CA TRP A 26 8.09 -28.10 8.90
C TRP A 26 8.64 -26.85 8.24
N ASP A 27 9.09 -27.00 6.99
CA ASP A 27 9.64 -25.91 6.22
C ASP A 27 9.20 -25.99 4.77
N ALA A 28 9.09 -24.82 4.13
CA ALA A 28 8.78 -24.74 2.72
C ALA A 28 9.22 -23.38 2.17
N ASN A 29 9.36 -23.27 0.87
CA ASN A 29 9.55 -22.00 0.20
C ASN A 29 8.88 -22.04 -1.18
N LEU A 30 8.04 -21.05 -1.48
CA LEU A 30 7.36 -20.85 -2.76
C LEU A 30 6.69 -22.12 -3.31
N VAL A 31 5.97 -22.84 -2.46
CA VAL A 31 5.13 -23.98 -2.84
C VAL A 31 3.76 -23.88 -2.19
N ARG A 32 2.76 -24.44 -2.82
CA ARG A 32 1.37 -24.46 -2.35
C ARG A 32 0.78 -25.86 -2.36
N TRP A 33 -0.33 -26.02 -1.65
CA TRP A 33 -1.12 -27.26 -1.68
C TRP A 33 -2.46 -27.00 -2.37
N ARG A 34 -2.87 -27.93 -3.20
CA ARG A 34 -4.17 -27.89 -3.86
C ARG A 34 -4.72 -29.31 -3.97
N ALA A 35 -5.92 -29.52 -3.41
CA ALA A 35 -6.55 -30.85 -3.37
C ALA A 35 -5.60 -31.94 -2.82
N GLY A 36 -4.83 -31.63 -1.78
CA GLY A 36 -3.88 -32.52 -1.13
C GLY A 36 -2.59 -32.77 -1.91
N LYS A 37 -2.34 -32.09 -3.03
CA LYS A 37 -1.10 -32.16 -3.81
C LYS A 37 -0.25 -30.93 -3.56
N LEU A 38 1.06 -31.13 -3.46
CA LEU A 38 2.08 -30.09 -3.41
C LEU A 38 2.39 -29.62 -4.83
N LEU A 39 2.39 -28.30 -5.05
CA LEU A 39 2.69 -27.65 -6.32
C LEU A 39 3.64 -26.46 -6.10
N PRO A 40 4.42 -26.04 -7.12
CA PRO A 40 5.20 -24.82 -7.04
C PRO A 40 4.28 -23.58 -7.12
N VAL A 41 4.66 -22.50 -6.47
CA VAL A 41 4.12 -21.16 -6.73
C VAL A 41 4.60 -20.71 -8.10
N GLY A 42 3.79 -20.01 -8.86
CA GLY A 42 4.13 -19.47 -10.17
C GLY A 42 5.33 -18.51 -10.13
N GLY A 43 5.86 -18.18 -11.29
CA GLY A 43 6.87 -17.16 -11.46
C GLY A 43 6.27 -15.75 -11.55
N TRP A 44 7.09 -14.82 -11.99
CA TRP A 44 6.66 -13.44 -12.24
C TRP A 44 7.37 -12.84 -13.44
N GLN A 45 6.67 -12.01 -14.18
CA GLN A 45 7.17 -11.34 -15.38
C GLN A 45 7.07 -9.84 -15.24
N ARG A 46 8.08 -9.11 -15.73
CA ARG A 46 8.04 -7.64 -15.73
C ARG A 46 6.98 -7.13 -16.70
N ILE A 47 6.22 -6.14 -16.28
CA ILE A 47 5.27 -5.42 -17.14
C ILE A 47 5.99 -4.43 -18.03
N SER A 48 7.06 -3.79 -17.51
CA SER A 48 7.86 -2.81 -18.21
C SER A 48 9.35 -3.17 -18.17
N SER A 49 10.10 -2.77 -19.21
CA SER A 49 11.55 -2.91 -19.25
C SER A 49 12.28 -1.88 -18.38
N ALA A 50 11.65 -0.75 -18.09
CA ALA A 50 12.19 0.30 -17.23
C ALA A 50 11.44 0.27 -15.89
N PRO A 51 12.14 0.35 -14.74
CA PRO A 51 11.53 0.54 -13.44
C PRO A 51 10.92 1.95 -13.33
N LEU A 52 10.03 2.14 -12.37
CA LEU A 52 9.61 3.47 -11.92
C LEU A 52 10.75 4.13 -11.12
N ASP A 53 10.82 5.45 -11.17
CA ASP A 53 11.90 6.21 -10.49
C ASP A 53 11.79 6.22 -8.96
N SER A 54 10.73 5.64 -8.39
CA SER A 54 10.42 5.70 -6.97
C SER A 54 9.81 4.39 -6.49
N THR A 55 10.02 4.06 -5.20
CA THR A 55 9.47 2.85 -4.58
C THR A 55 7.95 2.93 -4.47
N VAL A 56 7.28 1.92 -5.02
CA VAL A 56 5.81 1.81 -4.99
C VAL A 56 5.35 1.33 -3.61
N ARG A 57 4.35 2.01 -3.04
CA ARG A 57 3.77 1.68 -1.73
C ARG A 57 2.29 1.27 -1.80
N ALA A 58 1.62 1.54 -2.91
CA ALA A 58 0.26 1.06 -3.16
C ALA A 58 0.01 0.91 -4.64
N ILE A 59 -0.79 -0.09 -4.99
CA ILE A 59 -1.25 -0.36 -6.36
C ILE A 59 -2.78 -0.45 -6.31
N PHE A 60 -3.43 0.11 -7.31
CA PHE A 60 -4.87 -0.04 -7.53
C PHE A 60 -5.15 -0.18 -9.01
N ALA A 61 -6.09 -1.04 -9.39
CA ALA A 61 -6.45 -1.27 -10.78
C ALA A 61 -7.96 -1.17 -10.99
N TRP A 62 -8.35 -0.56 -12.12
CA TRP A 62 -9.75 -0.41 -12.53
C TRP A 62 -9.90 -0.53 -14.05
N SER A 63 -11.11 -0.53 -14.54
CA SER A 63 -11.41 -0.46 -15.97
C SER A 63 -12.38 0.68 -16.24
N ASP A 64 -12.26 1.29 -17.44
CA ASP A 64 -13.24 2.23 -17.94
C ASP A 64 -14.50 1.51 -18.49
N LEU A 65 -15.49 2.28 -18.93
CA LEU A 65 -16.69 1.74 -19.59
C LEU A 65 -16.39 1.04 -20.93
N GLY A 66 -15.23 1.30 -21.52
CA GLY A 66 -14.71 0.61 -22.69
C GLY A 66 -14.03 -0.72 -22.36
N ASN A 67 -14.00 -1.11 -21.08
CA ASN A 67 -13.30 -2.29 -20.56
C ASN A 67 -11.77 -2.28 -20.81
N ASN A 68 -11.18 -1.07 -20.92
CA ASN A 68 -9.74 -0.93 -20.95
C ASN A 68 -9.19 -1.00 -19.51
N PRO A 69 -8.17 -1.81 -19.24
CA PRO A 69 -7.58 -1.91 -17.92
C PRO A 69 -6.59 -0.76 -17.68
N TYR A 70 -6.65 -0.19 -16.49
CA TYR A 70 -5.73 0.82 -15.98
C TYR A 70 -5.25 0.42 -14.60
N SER A 71 -4.05 0.89 -14.23
CA SER A 71 -3.57 0.77 -12.86
C SER A 71 -2.78 2.00 -12.45
N VAL A 72 -2.97 2.39 -11.18
CA VAL A 72 -2.27 3.52 -10.56
C VAL A 72 -1.30 2.99 -9.52
N TYR A 73 -0.14 3.64 -9.44
CA TYR A 73 0.99 3.28 -8.59
C TYR A 73 1.35 4.47 -7.73
N GLY A 74 0.99 4.40 -6.46
CA GLY A 74 1.35 5.40 -5.46
C GLY A 74 2.73 5.11 -4.92
N CYS A 75 3.68 5.97 -5.29
CA CYS A 75 5.07 5.91 -4.85
C CYS A 75 5.31 6.87 -3.68
N GLU A 76 6.49 6.82 -3.09
CA GLU A 76 6.84 7.70 -1.97
C GLU A 76 6.81 9.18 -2.34
N ASP A 77 7.29 9.53 -3.52
CA ASP A 77 7.42 10.91 -4.00
C ASP A 77 6.65 11.19 -5.30
N LYS A 78 6.02 10.18 -5.92
CA LYS A 78 5.34 10.30 -7.21
C LYS A 78 4.07 9.47 -7.28
N LEU A 79 3.27 9.78 -8.30
CA LEU A 79 2.08 9.04 -8.67
C LEU A 79 2.14 8.69 -10.15
N TYR A 80 2.05 7.40 -10.48
CA TYR A 80 2.05 6.94 -11.87
C TYR A 80 0.76 6.24 -12.23
N VAL A 81 0.40 6.31 -13.51
CA VAL A 81 -0.67 5.49 -14.10
C VAL A 81 -0.10 4.66 -15.23
N LEU A 82 -0.50 3.39 -15.31
CA LEU A 82 -0.25 2.53 -16.47
C LEU A 82 -1.45 2.57 -17.39
N THR A 83 -1.19 2.96 -18.63
CA THR A 83 -2.16 2.95 -19.74
C THR A 83 -1.62 2.06 -20.88
N ALA A 84 -2.38 1.93 -21.95
CA ALA A 84 -1.91 1.22 -23.14
C ALA A 84 -0.61 1.81 -23.75
N SER A 85 -0.30 3.08 -23.47
CA SER A 85 0.92 3.77 -23.93
C SER A 85 2.12 3.59 -22.99
N GLY A 86 1.94 2.94 -21.83
CA GLY A 86 2.96 2.75 -20.79
C GLY A 86 2.73 3.57 -19.54
N PHE A 87 3.75 3.70 -18.71
CA PHE A 87 3.69 4.47 -17.46
C PHE A 87 3.75 5.97 -17.75
N THR A 88 2.85 6.71 -17.12
CA THR A 88 2.77 8.17 -17.17
C THR A 88 2.82 8.73 -15.75
N ASP A 89 3.67 9.72 -15.51
CA ASP A 89 3.73 10.48 -14.26
C ASP A 89 2.52 11.42 -14.19
N ILE A 90 1.66 11.22 -13.20
CA ILE A 90 0.46 12.01 -12.95
C ILE A 90 0.51 12.70 -11.58
N THR A 91 1.71 12.90 -11.04
CA THR A 91 1.91 13.51 -9.73
C THR A 91 1.22 14.88 -9.65
N PRO A 92 0.36 15.13 -8.66
CA PRO A 92 -0.34 16.40 -8.55
C PRO A 92 0.61 17.55 -8.23
N ALA A 93 0.31 18.72 -8.75
CA ALA A 93 1.09 19.93 -8.46
C ALA A 93 1.12 20.21 -6.95
N GLY A 94 2.32 20.51 -6.42
CA GLY A 94 2.52 20.75 -5.00
C GLY A 94 2.28 19.52 -4.11
N TYR A 95 2.46 18.33 -4.67
CA TYR A 95 2.43 17.09 -3.90
C TYR A 95 3.49 17.12 -2.79
N LEU A 96 3.10 16.68 -1.60
CA LEU A 96 3.99 16.59 -0.45
C LEU A 96 4.42 15.12 -0.27
N PRO A 97 5.64 14.76 -0.69
CA PRO A 97 6.11 13.39 -0.60
C PRO A 97 6.25 12.93 0.86
N ALA A 98 6.24 11.61 1.05
CA ALA A 98 6.60 11.03 2.31
C ALA A 98 8.09 11.30 2.58
N ASP A 99 8.37 12.00 3.64
CA ASP A 99 9.75 12.18 4.10
C ASP A 99 10.15 10.92 4.89
N VAL A 100 10.47 9.87 4.16
CA VAL A 100 10.73 8.53 4.70
C VAL A 100 12.02 8.49 5.53
N GLY A 101 12.84 9.52 5.45
CA GLY A 101 14.13 9.61 6.19
C GLY A 101 14.07 10.39 7.50
N GLN A 102 12.99 11.13 7.78
CA GLN A 102 12.94 12.05 8.93
C GLN A 102 12.05 11.61 10.11
N TYR A 103 11.37 10.49 10.00
CA TYR A 103 10.52 9.96 11.08
C TYR A 103 11.23 8.85 11.86
N GLY A 104 12.45 9.13 12.29
CA GLY A 104 13.15 8.29 13.24
C GLY A 104 12.58 8.46 14.65
N GLY A 105 12.42 7.35 15.38
CA GLY A 105 12.12 7.36 16.80
C GLY A 105 13.21 8.02 17.64
N TYR A 106 13.09 7.96 18.95
CA TYR A 106 14.04 8.46 19.91
C TYR A 106 15.50 8.07 19.54
N GLY A 107 16.30 9.03 19.06
CA GLY A 107 17.70 8.81 18.67
C GLY A 107 17.98 8.69 17.17
N ALA A 108 17.01 8.93 16.29
CA ALA A 108 17.21 8.83 14.84
C ALA A 108 17.77 10.09 14.17
N SER A 109 17.95 11.19 14.91
CA SER A 109 18.65 12.40 14.46
C SER A 109 19.57 12.94 15.56
N ASP A 110 20.42 13.89 15.22
CA ASP A 110 21.26 14.57 16.18
C ASP A 110 20.42 15.18 17.32
N TYR A 111 20.93 15.07 18.53
CA TYR A 111 20.25 15.49 19.76
C TYR A 111 19.80 16.96 19.67
N GLY A 112 18.48 17.16 19.59
CA GLY A 112 17.85 18.48 19.49
C GLY A 112 17.27 18.83 18.12
N GLU A 113 17.38 18.00 17.08
CA GLU A 113 16.93 18.33 15.73
C GLU A 113 15.53 17.86 15.36
N LEU A 114 14.90 16.91 16.07
CA LEU A 114 13.54 16.44 15.76
C LEU A 114 12.75 16.07 17.03
N LEU A 115 11.52 16.57 17.16
CA LEU A 115 10.42 16.20 18.07
C LEU A 115 10.50 16.61 19.54
N TYR A 116 11.64 16.87 20.12
CA TYR A 116 11.73 17.49 21.44
C TYR A 116 12.36 18.88 21.31
N GLY A 117 11.52 19.92 21.24
CA GLY A 117 11.95 21.31 21.13
C GLY A 117 11.88 21.91 19.75
N LEU A 118 11.08 21.37 18.85
CA LEU A 118 10.76 22.01 17.59
C LEU A 118 9.99 23.31 17.86
N ASP A 119 10.74 24.34 17.91
CA ASP A 119 10.34 25.60 17.35
C ASP A 119 10.19 25.36 15.84
N TYR A 120 8.95 25.18 15.36
CA TYR A 120 8.58 24.80 14.01
C TYR A 120 9.34 25.54 12.95
N ALA A 121 10.54 25.06 12.69
CA ALA A 121 11.40 25.56 11.63
C ALA A 121 11.37 27.08 11.47
N LEU A 122 11.07 27.83 12.53
CA LEU A 122 11.27 29.27 12.57
C LEU A 122 12.75 29.52 12.43
N ARG A 123 13.18 30.14 11.34
CA ARG A 123 14.57 30.44 11.05
C ARG A 123 14.75 31.94 10.92
N ASP A 124 15.70 32.46 11.65
CA ASP A 124 16.09 33.88 11.51
C ASP A 124 16.72 34.10 10.13
N ILE A 125 16.26 35.13 9.44
CA ILE A 125 16.79 35.52 8.15
C ILE A 125 17.98 36.46 8.35
N THR A 126 19.13 36.07 7.84
CA THR A 126 20.32 36.93 7.83
C THR A 126 20.32 37.85 6.63
N THR A 127 19.93 37.37 5.45
CA THR A 127 19.81 38.19 4.25
C THR A 127 18.63 37.75 3.38
N ALA A 128 17.98 38.72 2.72
CA ALA A 128 16.99 38.54 1.69
C ALA A 128 17.39 39.36 0.47
N VAL A 129 17.66 38.72 -0.65
CA VAL A 129 18.13 39.40 -1.87
C VAL A 129 17.25 39.02 -3.04
N ARG A 130 16.65 40.02 -3.69
CA ARG A 130 15.88 39.83 -4.92
C ARG A 130 16.66 40.37 -6.12
N SER A 131 16.89 39.49 -7.09
CA SER A 131 17.53 39.82 -8.35
C SER A 131 16.81 39.08 -9.49
N SER A 132 16.45 39.80 -10.54
CA SER A 132 15.79 39.25 -11.73
C SER A 132 14.53 38.41 -11.39
N ASN A 133 13.68 38.91 -10.49
CA ASN A 133 12.46 38.25 -10.01
C ASN A 133 12.66 36.92 -9.23
N VAL A 134 13.89 36.62 -8.83
CA VAL A 134 14.20 35.51 -7.91
C VAL A 134 14.66 36.10 -6.58
N VAL A 135 14.05 35.67 -5.50
CA VAL A 135 14.48 36.00 -4.14
C VAL A 135 15.33 34.85 -3.61
N THR A 136 16.48 35.18 -3.07
CA THR A 136 17.34 34.28 -2.30
C THR A 136 17.29 34.68 -0.84
N ILE A 137 16.85 33.78 0.01
CA ILE A 137 16.85 33.92 1.46
C ILE A 137 18.03 33.14 2.02
N THR A 138 18.77 33.77 2.94
CA THR A 138 19.81 33.09 3.74
C THR A 138 19.35 33.10 5.19
N THR A 139 19.34 31.93 5.81
CA THR A 139 18.97 31.73 7.21
C THR A 139 20.21 31.64 8.10
N ALA A 140 20.07 31.96 9.37
CA ALA A 140 21.16 31.91 10.36
C ALA A 140 21.63 30.47 10.66
N THR A 141 20.71 29.51 10.55
CA THR A 141 20.95 28.07 10.76
C THR A 141 20.33 27.27 9.63
N PRO A 142 20.71 26.02 9.40
CA PRO A 142 20.08 25.17 8.39
C PRO A 142 18.56 25.15 8.54
N HIS A 143 17.84 25.36 7.43
CA HIS A 143 16.39 25.57 7.45
C HIS A 143 15.59 24.27 7.27
N GLY A 144 16.13 23.27 6.61
CA GLY A 144 15.45 21.99 6.39
C GLY A 144 14.20 22.06 5.49
N TYR A 145 13.94 23.17 4.79
CA TYR A 145 12.77 23.30 3.92
C TYR A 145 13.04 22.66 2.55
N PRO A 146 12.20 21.75 2.06
CA PRO A 146 12.35 21.16 0.74
C PRO A 146 11.82 22.09 -0.38
N VAL A 147 12.23 21.81 -1.61
CA VAL A 147 11.69 22.45 -2.81
C VAL A 147 10.20 22.13 -2.96
N GLY A 148 9.40 23.09 -3.39
CA GLY A 148 7.96 22.97 -3.56
C GLY A 148 7.14 23.28 -2.30
N MET A 149 7.77 23.42 -1.14
CA MET A 149 7.10 23.75 0.11
C MET A 149 6.75 25.26 0.17
N SER A 150 5.60 25.58 0.77
CA SER A 150 5.24 26.97 1.10
C SER A 150 6.02 27.44 2.33
N VAL A 151 6.56 28.65 2.28
CA VAL A 151 7.25 29.32 3.38
C VAL A 151 6.65 30.70 3.65
N LEU A 152 6.37 30.98 4.90
CA LEU A 152 5.97 32.31 5.37
C LEU A 152 7.21 33.13 5.73
N ILE A 153 7.43 34.22 5.02
CA ILE A 153 8.46 35.23 5.34
C ILE A 153 7.79 36.38 6.07
N ALA A 154 8.28 36.71 7.26
CA ALA A 154 7.71 37.78 8.09
C ALA A 154 8.79 38.60 8.79
N GLY A 155 8.55 39.87 9.00
CA GLY A 155 9.43 40.76 9.76
C GLY A 155 10.73 41.18 9.06
N VAL A 156 10.89 40.91 7.76
CA VAL A 156 12.02 41.43 6.98
C VAL A 156 11.90 42.97 6.93
N THR A 157 13.01 43.67 7.09
CA THR A 157 13.03 45.14 7.17
C THR A 157 12.40 45.79 5.94
N ASP A 158 12.69 45.34 4.75
CA ASP A 158 11.91 45.67 3.55
C ASP A 158 10.70 44.73 3.47
N THR A 159 9.54 45.30 3.78
CA THR A 159 8.27 44.57 3.86
C THR A 159 7.82 43.96 2.52
N SER A 160 8.43 44.34 1.40
CA SER A 160 8.14 43.73 0.10
C SER A 160 8.56 42.25 0.01
N PHE A 161 9.44 41.79 0.89
CA PHE A 161 9.84 40.37 0.98
C PHE A 161 8.85 39.53 1.82
N ASN A 162 7.99 40.19 2.64
CA ASN A 162 7.08 39.47 3.52
C ASN A 162 5.91 38.88 2.73
N GLY A 163 5.51 37.65 3.11
CA GLY A 163 4.41 36.93 2.46
C GLY A 163 4.64 35.43 2.49
N THR A 164 3.70 34.70 1.91
CA THR A 164 3.82 33.24 1.73
C THR A 164 4.26 32.96 0.31
N PHE A 165 5.32 32.18 0.15
CA PHE A 165 5.94 31.87 -1.14
C PHE A 165 6.26 30.39 -1.24
N THR A 166 6.24 29.84 -2.46
CA THR A 166 6.65 28.46 -2.72
C THR A 166 8.15 28.41 -3.02
N ILE A 167 8.88 27.55 -2.35
CA ILE A 167 10.31 27.36 -2.53
C ILE A 167 10.57 26.77 -3.91
N ALA A 168 11.34 27.48 -4.72
CA ALA A 168 11.69 27.08 -6.09
C ALA A 168 12.98 26.26 -6.13
N SER A 169 13.95 26.53 -5.25
CA SER A 169 15.19 25.74 -5.15
C SER A 169 15.84 25.90 -3.75
N VAL A 170 16.69 24.93 -3.39
CA VAL A 170 17.47 24.91 -2.15
C VAL A 170 18.95 24.75 -2.53
N PRO A 171 19.66 25.87 -2.82
CA PRO A 171 21.07 25.80 -3.21
C PRO A 171 22.01 25.26 -2.11
N THR A 172 21.72 25.56 -0.83
CA THR A 172 22.48 25.07 0.32
C THR A 172 21.54 24.80 1.49
N SER A 173 22.02 24.15 2.55
CA SER A 173 21.21 23.92 3.77
C SER A 173 20.74 25.20 4.46
N THR A 174 21.38 26.33 4.20
CA THR A 174 21.03 27.64 4.77
C THR A 174 20.46 28.62 3.76
N THR A 175 20.29 28.23 2.48
CA THR A 175 19.75 29.15 1.45
C THR A 175 18.66 28.47 0.62
N PHE A 176 17.57 29.19 0.43
CA PHE A 176 16.51 28.78 -0.51
C PHE A 176 16.06 29.94 -1.38
N THR A 177 15.42 29.65 -2.49
CA THR A 177 14.93 30.64 -3.43
C THR A 177 13.43 30.50 -3.68
N TYR A 178 12.79 31.61 -4.03
CA TYR A 178 11.42 31.65 -4.53
C TYR A 178 11.23 32.73 -5.59
N ALA A 179 10.20 32.62 -6.43
CA ALA A 179 9.89 33.61 -7.45
C ALA A 179 9.07 34.76 -6.87
N GLN A 180 9.46 36.01 -7.15
CA GLN A 180 8.71 37.19 -6.79
C GLN A 180 8.96 38.31 -7.77
N THR A 181 7.94 38.73 -8.51
CA THR A 181 8.05 39.86 -9.47
C THR A 181 8.02 41.20 -8.75
N ALA A 182 9.17 41.82 -8.59
CA ALA A 182 9.33 43.16 -8.06
C ALA A 182 10.72 43.73 -8.37
N ALA A 183 10.98 45.01 -8.08
CA ALA A 183 12.29 45.62 -8.27
C ALA A 183 13.39 44.90 -7.47
N ASN A 184 14.61 44.90 -8.00
CA ASN A 184 15.75 44.32 -7.27
C ASN A 184 15.95 45.04 -5.94
N ALA A 185 16.15 44.30 -4.88
CA ALA A 185 16.31 44.81 -3.52
C ALA A 185 17.17 43.88 -2.69
N SER A 186 17.74 44.40 -1.61
CA SER A 186 18.46 43.61 -0.61
C SER A 186 18.01 44.11 0.78
N SER A 187 17.76 43.16 1.67
CA SER A 187 17.28 43.42 3.03
C SER A 187 17.80 42.36 4.01
N SER A 188 17.45 42.50 5.28
CA SER A 188 17.86 41.57 6.34
C SER A 188 16.83 41.58 7.47
N GLY A 189 17.02 40.65 8.41
CA GLY A 189 16.13 40.46 9.54
C GLY A 189 14.87 39.71 9.18
N GLY A 190 13.99 39.54 10.15
CA GLY A 190 12.77 38.76 10.02
C GLY A 190 13.01 37.25 10.15
N THR A 191 11.96 36.51 9.88
CA THR A 191 11.94 35.06 10.05
C THR A 191 11.30 34.38 8.85
N ALA A 192 11.78 33.17 8.56
CA ALA A 192 11.13 32.22 7.67
C ALA A 192 10.51 31.10 8.52
N ALA A 193 9.26 30.76 8.25
CA ALA A 193 8.54 29.70 8.94
C ALA A 193 7.59 28.99 7.99
N LEU A 194 7.16 27.79 8.33
CA LEU A 194 6.06 27.16 7.62
C LEU A 194 4.74 27.93 7.92
N PRO A 195 3.88 28.18 6.91
CA PRO A 195 2.56 28.75 7.15
C PRO A 195 1.76 27.89 8.14
N VAL A 196 0.90 28.53 8.93
CA VAL A 196 0.05 27.81 9.91
C VAL A 196 -0.86 26.78 9.21
N ALA A 197 -1.25 27.05 7.98
CA ALA A 197 -2.04 26.13 7.17
C ALA A 197 -1.24 24.88 6.71
N ASP A 198 0.08 25.00 6.58
CA ASP A 198 0.98 23.90 6.24
C ASP A 198 1.59 23.23 7.50
N ARG A 199 1.21 23.73 8.69
CA ARG A 199 1.53 23.05 9.94
C ARG A 199 0.67 21.81 10.04
N ARG A 200 1.16 20.69 9.53
CA ARG A 200 0.54 19.39 9.77
C ARG A 200 0.39 19.20 11.28
N PRO A 201 -0.79 18.80 11.77
CA PRO A 201 -0.94 18.52 13.19
C PRO A 201 0.10 17.47 13.58
N GLN A 202 0.93 17.81 14.54
CA GLN A 202 1.99 16.92 15.05
C GLN A 202 1.47 15.77 15.90
N ASN A 203 0.31 15.25 15.60
CA ASN A 203 -0.12 13.95 16.09
C ASN A 203 0.63 12.79 15.39
N LEU A 204 1.70 13.11 14.67
CA LEU A 204 2.68 12.19 14.11
C LEU A 204 3.72 11.71 15.13
N LEU A 205 3.35 11.65 16.40
CA LEU A 205 4.15 11.02 17.46
C LEU A 205 4.35 9.51 17.26
N TYR A 206 3.60 8.95 16.34
CA TYR A 206 3.84 7.60 15.84
C TYR A 206 4.30 7.75 14.40
N ALA A 207 5.43 7.17 14.07
CA ALA A 207 5.88 6.97 12.71
C ALA A 207 4.74 6.31 11.93
N GLN A 208 3.90 7.14 11.32
CA GLN A 208 2.76 6.64 10.58
C GLN A 208 3.30 6.20 9.25
N SER A 209 3.15 4.93 8.99
CA SER A 209 3.51 4.38 7.71
C SER A 209 2.82 5.20 6.62
N PHE A 210 3.63 5.68 5.71
CA PHE A 210 3.17 6.32 4.50
C PHE A 210 2.29 5.36 3.72
N SER A 211 1.15 5.83 3.27
CA SER A 211 0.23 5.03 2.45
C SER A 211 -0.53 5.88 1.46
N TRP A 212 -0.67 5.36 0.26
CA TRP A 212 -1.68 5.77 -0.68
C TRP A 212 -2.93 4.92 -0.51
N THR A 213 -4.09 5.55 -0.64
CA THR A 213 -5.38 4.87 -0.79
C THR A 213 -6.05 5.34 -2.06
N PHE A 214 -6.67 4.40 -2.73
CA PHE A 214 -7.35 4.61 -4.00
C PHE A 214 -8.69 3.91 -3.97
N ASP A 215 -9.67 4.51 -4.62
CA ASP A 215 -10.91 3.83 -4.97
C ASP A 215 -11.51 4.46 -6.22
N ASN A 216 -12.33 3.72 -6.95
CA ASN A 216 -12.89 4.22 -8.18
C ASN A 216 -14.24 4.90 -7.97
N TRP A 217 -14.45 6.00 -8.70
CA TRP A 217 -15.72 6.70 -8.79
C TRP A 217 -16.24 6.65 -10.25
N GLY A 218 -16.76 5.49 -10.64
CA GLY A 218 -17.08 5.25 -12.04
C GLY A 218 -15.83 5.03 -12.88
N GLU A 219 -15.52 5.94 -13.79
CA GLU A 219 -14.29 5.90 -14.60
C GLU A 219 -13.13 6.65 -13.92
N ASP A 220 -13.45 7.51 -12.94
CA ASP A 220 -12.49 8.31 -12.21
C ASP A 220 -11.90 7.54 -11.02
N VAL A 221 -10.73 7.96 -10.56
CA VAL A 221 -10.08 7.46 -9.34
C VAL A 221 -9.99 8.58 -8.33
N LEU A 222 -10.47 8.32 -7.12
CA LEU A 222 -10.21 9.13 -5.94
C LEU A 222 -8.98 8.59 -5.24
N ALA A 223 -8.12 9.48 -4.78
CA ALA A 223 -6.87 9.12 -4.12
C ALA A 223 -6.58 10.01 -2.91
N VAL A 224 -5.95 9.44 -1.89
CA VAL A 224 -5.37 10.17 -0.76
C VAL A 224 -3.99 9.58 -0.47
N ALA A 225 -2.97 10.44 -0.46
CA ALA A 225 -1.68 10.13 0.14
C ALA A 225 -1.70 10.60 1.59
N SER A 226 -1.37 9.73 2.54
CA SER A 226 -1.37 10.10 3.97
C SER A 226 -0.36 11.19 4.31
N SER A 227 0.66 11.40 3.48
CA SER A 227 1.65 12.48 3.60
C SER A 227 1.13 13.84 3.15
N ASP A 228 0.28 13.87 2.13
CA ASP A 228 -0.28 15.08 1.53
C ASP A 228 -1.63 15.46 2.16
N GLY A 229 -2.45 14.49 2.49
CA GLY A 229 -3.75 14.66 3.14
C GLY A 229 -4.85 15.26 2.26
N ARG A 230 -4.56 15.67 1.01
CA ARG A 230 -5.56 16.15 0.07
C ARG A 230 -6.37 14.99 -0.53
N LEU A 231 -7.67 15.19 -0.72
CA LEU A 231 -8.46 14.33 -1.58
C LEU A 231 -8.17 14.69 -3.03
N LEU A 232 -7.61 13.74 -3.77
CA LEU A 232 -7.24 13.89 -5.17
C LEU A 232 -8.23 13.15 -6.06
N HIS A 233 -8.35 13.62 -7.29
CA HIS A 233 -9.14 13.05 -8.35
C HIS A 233 -8.29 12.89 -9.60
N TYR A 234 -8.48 11.81 -10.33
CA TYR A 234 -7.83 11.57 -11.61
C TYR A 234 -8.80 10.89 -12.59
N ASN A 235 -8.91 11.42 -13.78
CA ASN A 235 -9.57 10.78 -14.92
C ASN A 235 -8.54 10.43 -15.98
N VAL A 236 -8.73 9.30 -16.66
CA VAL A 236 -7.82 8.88 -17.74
C VAL A 236 -7.84 9.88 -18.88
N GLY A 237 -6.66 10.41 -19.23
CA GLY A 237 -6.50 11.46 -20.24
C GLY A 237 -6.20 12.83 -19.66
N GLU A 238 -6.37 13.02 -18.35
CA GLU A 238 -5.86 14.19 -17.66
C GLU A 238 -4.32 14.14 -17.56
N PRO A 239 -3.64 15.29 -17.65
CA PRO A 239 -2.17 15.30 -17.61
C PRO A 239 -1.60 14.98 -16.23
N VAL A 240 -2.33 15.32 -15.14
CA VAL A 240 -1.95 15.09 -13.75
C VAL A 240 -3.19 14.88 -12.89
N ALA A 241 -3.03 14.21 -11.74
CA ALA A 241 -4.08 14.16 -10.72
C ALA A 241 -4.27 15.55 -10.08
N GLY A 242 -5.51 15.95 -9.87
CA GLY A 242 -5.87 17.25 -9.28
C GLY A 242 -6.50 17.12 -7.89
N PRO A 243 -6.34 18.13 -6.99
CA PRO A 243 -7.07 18.15 -5.73
C PRO A 243 -8.56 18.42 -5.98
N VAL A 244 -9.43 17.62 -5.37
CA VAL A 244 -10.89 17.78 -5.48
C VAL A 244 -11.29 19.20 -5.08
N GLY A 245 -12.17 19.81 -5.90
CA GLY A 245 -12.67 21.16 -5.68
C GLY A 245 -11.71 22.29 -6.05
N THR A 246 -10.53 21.99 -6.58
CA THR A 246 -9.57 23.00 -7.08
C THR A 246 -9.03 22.55 -8.43
N SER A 247 -9.03 23.45 -9.42
CA SER A 247 -8.51 23.17 -10.77
C SER A 247 -7.64 24.32 -11.26
N ALA A 248 -6.59 23.98 -12.01
CA ALA A 248 -5.79 24.97 -12.71
C ALA A 248 -6.57 25.52 -13.93
N ILE A 249 -6.49 26.82 -14.16
CA ILE A 249 -7.16 27.50 -15.28
C ILE A 249 -6.20 27.58 -16.46
N VAL A 250 -6.61 27.03 -17.61
CA VAL A 250 -5.90 27.20 -18.89
C VAL A 250 -6.14 28.62 -19.41
N ASN A 251 -7.42 28.98 -19.55
CA ASN A 251 -7.81 30.34 -19.94
C ASN A 251 -9.22 30.68 -19.47
N ILE A 252 -9.53 32.00 -19.47
CA ILE A 252 -10.87 32.53 -19.30
C ILE A 252 -11.12 33.48 -20.49
N VAL A 253 -12.16 33.19 -21.26
CA VAL A 253 -12.55 34.03 -22.41
C VAL A 253 -13.89 34.69 -22.11
N ARG A 254 -13.92 36.00 -22.12
CA ARG A 254 -15.17 36.80 -21.99
C ARG A 254 -15.64 37.24 -23.37
N VAL A 255 -16.88 36.88 -23.71
CA VAL A 255 -17.60 37.34 -24.88
C VAL A 255 -19.03 37.71 -24.49
N ALA A 256 -19.47 38.88 -24.84
CA ALA A 256 -20.82 39.38 -24.56
C ALA A 256 -21.23 39.23 -23.07
N ASN A 257 -20.32 39.57 -22.14
CA ASN A 257 -20.50 39.50 -20.68
C ASN A 257 -20.60 38.04 -20.12
N VAL A 258 -20.37 37.04 -20.91
CA VAL A 258 -20.24 35.65 -20.47
C VAL A 258 -18.76 35.27 -20.47
N CYS A 259 -18.27 34.84 -19.34
CA CYS A 259 -16.92 34.30 -19.20
C CYS A 259 -16.95 32.77 -19.28
N THR A 260 -16.27 32.22 -20.24
CA THR A 260 -16.03 30.75 -20.34
C THR A 260 -14.66 30.45 -19.75
N VAL A 261 -14.63 29.66 -18.71
CA VAL A 261 -13.42 29.15 -18.07
C VAL A 261 -13.11 27.79 -18.65
N THR A 262 -11.87 27.57 -19.05
CA THR A 262 -11.34 26.25 -19.41
C THR A 262 -10.35 25.83 -18.33
N THR A 263 -10.59 24.72 -17.66
CA THR A 263 -9.71 24.12 -16.67
C THR A 263 -8.80 23.07 -17.30
N GLN A 264 -7.69 22.77 -16.66
CA GLN A 264 -6.75 21.76 -17.11
C GLN A 264 -7.29 20.34 -16.90
N ASP A 265 -7.99 20.13 -15.81
CA ASP A 265 -8.58 18.89 -15.29
C ASP A 265 -10.08 19.06 -15.06
N HIS A 266 -10.78 17.97 -14.78
CA HIS A 266 -12.20 18.00 -14.46
C HIS A 266 -12.46 18.85 -13.22
N HIS A 267 -13.32 19.84 -13.34
CA HIS A 267 -13.56 20.79 -12.25
C HIS A 267 -14.63 20.33 -11.24
N GLY A 268 -15.52 19.44 -11.62
CA GLY A 268 -16.57 18.91 -10.74
C GLY A 268 -17.63 19.92 -10.24
N TYR A 269 -17.64 21.15 -10.75
CA TYR A 269 -18.57 22.19 -10.29
C TYR A 269 -19.96 22.01 -10.88
N ALA A 270 -20.98 22.41 -10.10
CA ALA A 270 -22.38 22.40 -10.52
C ALA A 270 -22.88 23.82 -10.86
N VAL A 271 -23.96 23.88 -11.65
CA VAL A 271 -24.66 25.16 -11.90
C VAL A 271 -25.18 25.75 -10.60
N SER A 272 -25.03 27.05 -10.42
CA SER A 272 -25.34 27.84 -9.22
C SER A 272 -24.32 27.68 -8.08
N GLU A 273 -23.28 26.90 -8.25
CA GLU A 273 -22.19 26.80 -7.29
C GLU A 273 -21.34 28.06 -7.28
N SER A 274 -20.85 28.45 -6.10
CA SER A 274 -19.90 29.56 -5.95
C SER A 274 -18.49 29.02 -5.99
N VAL A 275 -17.64 29.61 -6.83
CA VAL A 275 -16.22 29.30 -6.97
C VAL A 275 -15.38 30.55 -6.79
N ASN A 276 -14.16 30.40 -6.31
CA ASN A 276 -13.20 31.49 -6.15
C ASN A 276 -12.08 31.35 -7.18
N ILE A 277 -11.91 32.36 -8.04
CA ILE A 277 -10.84 32.40 -9.04
C ILE A 277 -9.72 33.28 -8.50
N SER A 278 -8.48 32.81 -8.61
CA SER A 278 -7.29 33.51 -8.16
C SER A 278 -6.12 33.36 -9.14
N GLY A 279 -5.20 34.33 -9.17
CA GLY A 279 -3.97 34.25 -9.96
C GLY A 279 -4.15 34.34 -11.48
N ASN A 280 -5.36 34.66 -12.00
CA ASN A 280 -5.53 34.83 -13.43
C ASN A 280 -4.85 36.13 -13.90
N SER A 281 -4.25 36.07 -15.10
CA SER A 281 -3.52 37.23 -15.70
C SER A 281 -4.36 38.49 -15.90
N PHE A 282 -5.68 38.34 -16.07
CA PHE A 282 -6.59 39.45 -16.11
C PHE A 282 -7.31 39.59 -14.74
N GLY A 283 -6.85 40.54 -13.92
CA GLY A 283 -7.25 40.69 -12.52
C GLY A 283 -8.76 40.80 -12.27
N ALA A 284 -9.54 41.33 -13.23
CA ALA A 284 -10.98 41.40 -13.09
C ALA A 284 -11.70 40.03 -13.12
N PHE A 285 -11.07 38.99 -13.59
CA PHE A 285 -11.62 37.62 -13.52
C PHE A 285 -11.51 37.02 -12.11
N ASN A 286 -10.53 37.48 -11.33
CA ASN A 286 -10.31 36.99 -9.97
C ASN A 286 -11.48 37.34 -9.02
N GLY A 287 -11.63 36.55 -7.96
CA GLY A 287 -12.66 36.69 -6.94
C GLY A 287 -13.77 35.65 -7.05
N THR A 288 -14.76 35.74 -6.17
CA THR A 288 -15.87 34.80 -6.11
C THR A 288 -16.81 34.99 -7.31
N ARG A 289 -17.15 33.88 -7.96
CA ARG A 289 -18.03 33.82 -9.13
C ARG A 289 -19.08 32.74 -8.93
N THR A 290 -20.25 32.90 -9.52
CA THR A 290 -21.30 31.89 -9.53
C THR A 290 -21.35 31.22 -10.89
N VAL A 291 -21.25 29.90 -10.92
CA VAL A 291 -21.34 29.08 -12.13
C VAL A 291 -22.72 29.21 -12.75
N THR A 292 -22.79 29.63 -14.01
CA THR A 292 -24.07 29.82 -14.74
C THR A 292 -24.41 28.66 -15.67
N SER A 293 -23.40 27.98 -16.21
CA SER A 293 -23.57 26.72 -16.96
C SER A 293 -22.29 25.87 -16.91
N VAL A 294 -22.43 24.59 -17.20
CA VAL A 294 -21.34 23.60 -17.30
C VAL A 294 -21.43 22.93 -18.66
N PRO A 295 -20.80 23.51 -19.69
CA PRO A 295 -20.83 22.95 -21.04
C PRO A 295 -20.08 21.62 -21.18
N SER A 296 -19.01 21.40 -20.41
CA SER A 296 -18.25 20.14 -20.37
C SER A 296 -17.63 19.93 -19.00
N LEU A 297 -16.99 18.79 -18.78
CA LEU A 297 -16.30 18.48 -17.53
C LEU A 297 -15.11 19.42 -17.24
N THR A 298 -14.53 20.03 -18.30
CA THR A 298 -13.40 20.97 -18.20
C THR A 298 -13.77 22.41 -18.53
N THR A 299 -15.06 22.72 -18.76
CA THR A 299 -15.50 24.08 -19.04
C THR A 299 -16.75 24.47 -18.28
N PHE A 300 -16.73 25.64 -17.66
CA PHE A 300 -17.90 26.24 -17.05
C PHE A 300 -17.99 27.74 -17.40
N THR A 301 -19.15 28.34 -17.18
CA THR A 301 -19.35 29.77 -17.45
C THR A 301 -19.77 30.50 -16.20
N PHE A 302 -19.46 31.83 -16.16
CA PHE A 302 -20.00 32.76 -15.21
C PHE A 302 -20.28 34.13 -15.87
N ALA A 303 -21.15 34.92 -15.30
CA ALA A 303 -21.48 36.26 -15.82
C ALA A 303 -20.54 37.30 -15.24
N LEU A 304 -19.94 38.13 -16.11
CA LEU A 304 -19.15 39.30 -15.71
C LEU A 304 -19.17 40.36 -16.80
N SER A 305 -19.76 41.50 -16.50
CA SER A 305 -19.85 42.63 -17.43
C SER A 305 -18.48 43.24 -17.73
N GLY A 306 -18.26 43.65 -18.98
CA GLY A 306 -17.04 44.33 -19.42
C GLY A 306 -16.70 44.07 -20.88
N THR A 307 -15.59 44.64 -21.36
CA THR A 307 -15.11 44.42 -22.74
C THR A 307 -14.63 43.00 -22.94
N ASP A 308 -14.85 42.47 -24.14
CA ASP A 308 -14.38 41.14 -24.49
C ASP A 308 -12.87 41.07 -24.35
N THR A 309 -12.42 40.03 -23.65
CA THR A 309 -11.00 39.84 -23.32
C THR A 309 -10.71 38.39 -22.92
N THR A 310 -9.44 38.03 -22.94
CA THR A 310 -8.96 36.74 -22.52
C THR A 310 -7.92 36.92 -21.41
N GLY A 311 -8.01 36.09 -20.38
CA GLY A 311 -6.99 35.90 -19.36
C GLY A 311 -6.51 34.48 -19.33
N THR A 312 -5.28 34.24 -18.89
CA THR A 312 -4.64 32.92 -18.83
C THR A 312 -4.14 32.62 -17.43
N GLY A 313 -4.03 31.34 -17.12
CA GLY A 313 -3.49 30.87 -15.85
C GLY A 313 -4.37 31.18 -14.65
N GLY A 314 -3.85 30.91 -13.48
CA GLY A 314 -4.55 30.99 -12.21
C GLY A 314 -5.19 29.66 -11.80
N THR A 315 -5.93 29.72 -10.70
CA THR A 315 -6.66 28.57 -10.14
C THR A 315 -8.11 28.96 -9.86
N VAL A 316 -8.99 28.01 -9.96
CA VAL A 316 -10.36 28.10 -9.48
C VAL A 316 -10.58 27.06 -8.39
N ALA A 317 -11.19 27.46 -7.30
CA ALA A 317 -11.50 26.58 -6.17
C ALA A 317 -12.98 26.72 -5.80
N THR A 318 -13.61 25.61 -5.39
CA THR A 318 -14.93 25.67 -4.77
C THR A 318 -14.90 26.52 -3.48
N THR A 319 -16.00 27.16 -3.16
CA THR A 319 -16.17 27.80 -1.85
C THR A 319 -16.73 26.84 -0.79
N LYS A 320 -17.09 25.61 -1.19
CA LYS A 320 -17.52 24.57 -0.26
C LYS A 320 -16.30 24.01 0.49
N PRO A 321 -16.46 23.63 1.75
CA PRO A 321 -15.39 22.99 2.49
C PRO A 321 -15.09 21.61 1.87
N ILE A 322 -13.85 21.36 1.51
CA ILE A 322 -13.33 20.03 1.17
C ILE A 322 -12.42 19.63 2.31
N PRO A 323 -12.63 18.45 2.94
CA PRO A 323 -11.77 17.99 4.02
C PRO A 323 -10.32 17.84 3.54
N VAL A 324 -9.39 18.34 4.32
CA VAL A 324 -7.93 18.22 4.13
C VAL A 324 -7.32 17.46 5.30
N ASP A 325 -6.03 17.16 5.25
CA ASP A 325 -5.34 16.38 6.27
C ASP A 325 -6.01 15.02 6.51
N ASN A 326 -6.39 14.36 5.41
CA ASN A 326 -7.04 13.06 5.43
C ASN A 326 -6.00 11.93 5.39
N ARG A 327 -6.35 10.76 5.92
CA ARG A 327 -5.46 9.58 5.92
C ARG A 327 -5.75 8.60 4.81
N ALA A 328 -7.03 8.35 4.53
CA ALA A 328 -7.44 7.40 3.53
C ALA A 328 -8.80 7.76 2.94
N VAL A 329 -9.06 7.25 1.74
CA VAL A 329 -10.34 7.36 1.04
C VAL A 329 -10.86 5.98 0.65
N ILE A 330 -12.17 5.82 0.68
CA ILE A 330 -12.90 4.68 0.14
C ILE A 330 -14.23 5.17 -0.43
N VAL A 331 -14.74 4.49 -1.44
CA VAL A 331 -16.06 4.75 -2.01
C VAL A 331 -17.01 3.63 -1.60
N THR A 332 -18.14 4.00 -1.00
CA THR A 332 -19.14 3.01 -0.56
C THR A 332 -20.05 2.58 -1.72
N PRO A 333 -20.69 1.41 -1.63
CA PRO A 333 -21.68 0.96 -2.62
C PRO A 333 -22.83 1.95 -2.82
N GLU A 334 -23.16 2.75 -1.81
CA GLU A 334 -24.19 3.80 -1.84
C GLU A 334 -23.71 5.06 -2.55
N ARG A 335 -22.46 5.08 -3.04
CA ARG A 335 -21.86 6.22 -3.75
C ARG A 335 -21.65 7.44 -2.86
N HIS A 336 -21.06 7.23 -1.68
CA HIS A 336 -20.42 8.26 -0.89
C HIS A 336 -18.90 8.05 -0.93
N ALA A 337 -18.13 9.12 -1.10
CA ALA A 337 -16.71 9.11 -0.80
C ALA A 337 -16.55 9.25 0.71
N VAL A 338 -15.81 8.34 1.34
CA VAL A 338 -15.58 8.32 2.79
C VAL A 338 -14.11 8.58 3.05
N LEU A 339 -13.83 9.50 3.96
CA LEU A 339 -12.49 9.87 4.41
C LEU A 339 -12.33 9.47 5.88
N ILE A 340 -11.20 8.90 6.22
CA ILE A 340 -10.84 8.61 7.62
C ILE A 340 -9.69 9.50 8.08
N GLY A 341 -9.66 9.82 9.37
CA GLY A 341 -8.74 10.79 9.93
C GLY A 341 -8.92 12.18 9.32
N ALA A 342 -10.16 12.51 8.92
CA ALA A 342 -10.48 13.71 8.15
C ALA A 342 -10.29 15.00 8.94
N GLU A 343 -9.89 16.08 8.24
CA GLU A 343 -9.68 17.42 8.81
C GLU A 343 -8.66 17.43 9.97
N GLY A 344 -7.67 16.55 9.91
CA GLY A 344 -6.65 16.43 10.95
C GLY A 344 -7.16 15.83 12.27
N ASN A 345 -8.45 15.46 12.37
CA ASN A 345 -8.98 14.75 13.53
C ASN A 345 -8.72 13.24 13.39
N PRO A 346 -7.82 12.65 14.18
CA PRO A 346 -7.39 11.25 14.02
C PRO A 346 -8.51 10.23 14.29
N ARG A 347 -9.67 10.66 14.76
CA ARG A 347 -10.84 9.81 15.09
C ARG A 347 -12.05 10.09 14.19
N ARG A 348 -11.94 11.02 13.24
CA ARG A 348 -13.04 11.42 12.38
C ARG A 348 -13.19 10.53 11.17
N VAL A 349 -14.41 10.05 10.95
CA VAL A 349 -14.87 9.46 9.70
C VAL A 349 -15.85 10.43 9.07
N ALA A 350 -15.54 10.93 7.88
CA ALA A 350 -16.39 11.86 7.16
C ALA A 350 -16.83 11.25 5.83
N TRP A 351 -18.02 11.59 5.36
CA TRP A 351 -18.53 11.14 4.07
C TRP A 351 -19.14 12.29 3.27
N SER A 352 -18.94 12.23 1.95
CA SER A 352 -19.51 13.21 1.02
C SER A 352 -21.02 13.09 0.90
N SER A 353 -21.65 14.02 0.20
CA SER A 353 -23.03 13.82 -0.26
C SER A 353 -23.10 12.65 -1.24
N ARG A 354 -24.23 11.94 -1.24
CA ARG A 354 -24.48 10.81 -2.14
C ARG A 354 -24.36 11.24 -3.61
N GLU A 355 -23.67 10.43 -4.41
CA GLU A 355 -23.41 10.67 -5.84
C GLU A 355 -22.64 11.98 -6.13
N ASN A 356 -22.02 12.60 -5.09
CA ASN A 356 -21.26 13.83 -5.24
C ASN A 356 -20.07 13.90 -4.28
N TYR A 357 -18.87 13.55 -4.74
CA TYR A 357 -17.63 13.60 -3.97
C TYR A 357 -17.05 15.02 -3.79
N THR A 358 -17.69 16.06 -4.37
CA THR A 358 -17.29 17.45 -4.18
C THR A 358 -18.13 18.18 -3.13
N ASP A 359 -19.19 17.57 -2.60
CA ASP A 359 -20.09 18.17 -1.61
C ASP A 359 -19.87 17.56 -0.22
N TRP A 360 -19.20 18.31 0.63
CA TRP A 360 -18.86 18.01 2.03
C TRP A 360 -19.44 19.03 3.00
N ASP A 361 -20.56 19.71 2.63
CA ASP A 361 -21.21 20.65 3.52
C ASP A 361 -22.00 19.93 4.60
N PHE A 362 -21.36 19.68 5.73
CA PHE A 362 -21.94 19.00 6.89
C PHE A 362 -23.04 19.80 7.60
N ALA A 363 -23.15 21.11 7.32
CA ALA A 363 -24.19 21.96 7.87
C ALA A 363 -25.46 21.98 7.02
N SER A 364 -25.41 21.47 5.80
CA SER A 364 -26.54 21.43 4.89
C SER A 364 -27.60 20.43 5.36
N THR A 365 -28.86 20.82 5.26
CA THR A 365 -30.00 19.92 5.53
C THR A 365 -30.55 19.26 4.27
N THR A 366 -29.99 19.58 3.10
CA THR A 366 -30.48 19.12 1.80
C THR A 366 -29.59 18.08 1.14
N ASN A 367 -28.38 17.85 1.68
CA ASN A 367 -27.45 16.82 1.24
C ASN A 367 -27.40 15.66 2.25
N THR A 368 -26.58 14.66 1.96
CA THR A 368 -26.35 13.49 2.83
C THR A 368 -24.94 13.45 3.41
N ALA A 369 -24.15 14.53 3.21
CA ALA A 369 -22.81 14.62 3.77
C ALA A 369 -22.85 14.68 5.31
N GLY A 370 -21.85 14.11 5.95
CA GLY A 370 -21.78 14.09 7.40
C GLY A 370 -20.46 13.53 7.92
N PHE A 371 -20.33 13.52 9.22
CA PHE A 371 -19.17 12.91 9.89
C PHE A 371 -19.55 12.31 11.24
N LEU A 372 -18.72 11.41 11.73
CA LEU A 372 -18.74 10.89 13.10
C LEU A 372 -17.32 10.87 13.66
N ASP A 373 -17.15 11.36 14.87
CA ASP A 373 -15.92 11.22 15.64
C ASP A 373 -16.06 9.98 16.53
N LEU A 374 -15.21 8.98 16.33
CA LEU A 374 -15.29 7.72 17.05
C LEU A 374 -14.89 7.90 18.51
N ASP A 375 -15.66 7.24 19.40
CA ASP A 375 -15.33 7.19 20.83
C ASP A 375 -14.26 6.13 21.09
N THR A 376 -13.03 6.48 20.78
CA THR A 376 -11.83 5.65 20.94
C THR A 376 -10.66 6.48 21.45
N GLU A 377 -9.76 5.85 22.21
CA GLU A 377 -8.47 6.44 22.60
C GLU A 377 -7.39 6.25 21.52
N SER A 378 -7.67 5.47 20.51
CA SER A 378 -6.79 5.13 19.41
C SER A 378 -6.99 6.03 18.19
N ILE A 379 -6.02 6.03 17.29
CA ILE A 379 -6.07 6.73 16.01
C ILE A 379 -6.54 5.80 14.89
N LEU A 380 -7.29 6.33 13.94
CA LEU A 380 -7.70 5.61 12.74
C LEU A 380 -6.49 5.38 11.84
N ILE A 381 -6.32 4.14 11.37
CA ILE A 381 -5.20 3.75 10.49
C ILE A 381 -5.67 3.61 9.05
N MET A 382 -6.68 2.78 8.82
CA MET A 382 -7.12 2.39 7.47
C MET A 382 -8.57 1.91 7.47
N CYS A 383 -9.14 1.79 6.29
CA CYS A 383 -10.43 1.16 6.06
C CYS A 383 -10.40 0.23 4.84
N ALA A 384 -11.33 -0.71 4.78
CA ALA A 384 -11.49 -1.62 3.65
C ALA A 384 -12.96 -2.01 3.44
N PRO A 385 -13.38 -2.27 2.20
CA PRO A 385 -14.73 -2.73 1.92
C PRO A 385 -14.91 -4.16 2.39
N VAL A 386 -16.04 -4.44 3.03
CA VAL A 386 -16.50 -5.79 3.35
C VAL A 386 -17.97 -5.93 2.92
N ARG A 387 -18.50 -7.14 2.98
CA ARG A 387 -19.86 -7.40 2.46
C ARG A 387 -20.95 -6.58 3.17
N GLU A 388 -20.79 -6.33 4.46
CA GLU A 388 -21.79 -5.66 5.30
C GLU A 388 -21.59 -4.14 5.41
N GLY A 389 -20.53 -3.58 4.79
CA GLY A 389 -20.20 -2.17 4.84
C GLY A 389 -18.70 -1.90 4.72
N THR A 390 -18.18 -0.99 5.53
CA THR A 390 -16.76 -0.63 5.56
C THR A 390 -16.16 -0.98 6.91
N LEU A 391 -15.14 -1.82 6.89
CA LEU A 391 -14.33 -2.13 8.07
C LEU A 391 -13.31 -1.00 8.27
N ILE A 392 -13.19 -0.51 9.49
CA ILE A 392 -12.29 0.58 9.85
C ILE A 392 -11.44 0.12 11.02
N TRP A 393 -10.12 0.33 10.93
CA TRP A 393 -9.20 -0.04 12.00
C TRP A 393 -8.57 1.18 12.66
N THR A 394 -8.41 1.03 13.97
CA THR A 394 -7.47 1.81 14.76
C THR A 394 -6.23 0.96 15.06
N GLU A 395 -5.29 1.49 15.83
CA GLU A 395 -4.13 0.72 16.30
C GLU A 395 -4.50 -0.50 17.16
N ASN A 396 -5.66 -0.47 17.81
CA ASN A 396 -6.05 -1.51 18.77
C ASN A 396 -7.45 -2.10 18.54
N GLU A 397 -8.28 -1.46 17.72
CA GLU A 397 -9.69 -1.80 17.59
C GLU A 397 -10.10 -1.96 16.13
N ALA A 398 -11.18 -2.68 15.90
CA ALA A 398 -11.88 -2.78 14.63
C ALA A 398 -13.31 -2.27 14.77
N TRP A 399 -13.75 -1.47 13.81
CA TRP A 399 -15.05 -0.84 13.73
C TRP A 399 -15.73 -1.20 12.41
N LEU A 400 -17.05 -1.22 12.39
CA LEU A 400 -17.82 -1.49 11.17
C LEU A 400 -18.79 -0.34 10.93
N MET A 401 -18.60 0.33 9.80
CA MET A 401 -19.48 1.36 9.28
C MET A 401 -20.53 0.72 8.37
N ARG A 402 -21.80 0.95 8.66
CA ARG A 402 -22.94 0.43 7.91
C ARG A 402 -23.86 1.54 7.45
N PHE A 403 -24.37 1.44 6.25
CA PHE A 403 -25.41 2.33 5.75
C PHE A 403 -26.75 2.00 6.42
N ILE A 404 -27.35 3.00 7.05
CA ILE A 404 -28.66 2.88 7.73
C ILE A 404 -29.73 3.81 7.13
N GLY A 405 -29.32 4.72 6.25
CA GLY A 405 -30.21 5.68 5.61
C GLY A 405 -30.60 6.86 6.49
N LEU A 406 -31.47 7.72 5.94
CA LEU A 406 -31.91 8.93 6.61
C LEU A 406 -32.63 8.61 7.94
N PRO A 407 -32.44 9.46 8.98
CA PRO A 407 -31.70 10.71 8.95
C PRO A 407 -30.20 10.62 9.27
N TYR A 408 -29.71 9.46 9.70
CA TYR A 408 -28.34 9.35 10.22
C TYR A 408 -27.29 8.90 9.18
N ILE A 409 -27.71 8.42 8.03
CA ILE A 409 -26.91 7.93 6.90
C ILE A 409 -26.07 6.68 7.26
N TYR A 410 -25.14 6.79 8.22
CA TYR A 410 -24.29 5.70 8.66
C TYR A 410 -24.34 5.48 10.17
N SER A 411 -24.22 4.21 10.60
CA SER A 411 -23.80 3.80 11.93
C SER A 411 -22.37 3.30 11.87
N ILE A 412 -21.58 3.55 12.92
CA ILE A 412 -20.23 3.03 13.06
C ILE A 412 -20.13 2.38 14.44
N ASP A 413 -20.03 1.06 14.45
CA ASP A 413 -20.05 0.27 15.66
C ASP A 413 -18.71 -0.43 15.87
N ARG A 414 -18.20 -0.44 17.10
CA ARG A 414 -17.00 -1.20 17.44
C ARG A 414 -17.32 -2.70 17.49
N ILE A 415 -16.56 -3.49 16.73
CA ILE A 415 -16.78 -4.93 16.56
C ILE A 415 -15.64 -5.79 17.10
N GLY A 416 -14.52 -5.19 17.50
CA GLY A 416 -13.39 -5.92 18.06
C GLY A 416 -12.45 -5.06 18.89
N PHE A 417 -11.79 -5.71 19.87
CA PHE A 417 -10.77 -5.12 20.73
C PHE A 417 -9.46 -5.89 20.60
N ASN A 418 -8.32 -5.22 20.80
CA ASN A 418 -6.98 -5.79 20.68
C ASN A 418 -6.73 -6.50 19.34
N CYS A 419 -7.44 -6.05 18.31
CA CYS A 419 -7.42 -6.60 16.96
C CYS A 419 -7.09 -5.52 15.91
N GLY A 420 -6.35 -4.49 16.32
CA GLY A 420 -5.92 -3.40 15.45
C GLY A 420 -5.05 -3.88 14.30
N LEU A 421 -4.85 -3.00 13.34
CA LEU A 421 -4.06 -3.25 12.14
C LEU A 421 -2.57 -2.94 12.43
N MET A 422 -1.65 -3.81 11.99
CA MET A 422 -0.22 -3.61 12.18
C MET A 422 0.31 -2.46 11.33
N SER A 423 -0.08 -2.39 10.07
CA SER A 423 0.33 -1.42 9.07
C SER A 423 -0.87 -1.06 8.19
N PRO A 424 -0.96 0.14 7.59
CA PRO A 424 -2.10 0.56 6.78
C PRO A 424 -2.48 -0.39 5.63
N LYS A 425 -1.55 -1.18 5.14
CA LYS A 425 -1.80 -2.15 4.06
C LYS A 425 -1.73 -3.61 4.51
N ALA A 426 -1.61 -3.90 5.81
CA ALA A 426 -1.48 -5.26 6.35
C ALA A 426 -2.80 -6.06 6.35
N PHE A 427 -3.60 -5.96 5.30
CA PHE A 427 -4.86 -6.67 5.16
C PHE A 427 -5.09 -7.20 3.75
N ALA A 428 -5.93 -8.23 3.64
CA ALA A 428 -6.41 -8.79 2.38
C ALA A 428 -7.93 -8.95 2.43
N THR A 429 -8.63 -8.37 1.47
CA THR A 429 -10.06 -8.56 1.30
C THR A 429 -10.30 -9.77 0.41
N VAL A 430 -10.97 -10.80 0.94
CA VAL A 430 -11.16 -12.09 0.28
C VAL A 430 -12.64 -12.46 0.28
N ALA A 431 -13.25 -12.58 -0.88
CA ALA A 431 -14.65 -12.99 -1.04
C ALA A 431 -15.65 -12.24 -0.11
N GLY A 432 -15.47 -10.93 0.06
CA GLY A 432 -16.31 -10.08 0.93
C GLY A 432 -16.03 -10.20 2.43
N ARG A 433 -15.00 -10.95 2.81
CA ARG A 433 -14.40 -11.04 4.16
C ARG A 433 -13.12 -10.25 4.20
N CYS A 434 -12.56 -10.06 5.37
CA CYS A 434 -11.24 -9.46 5.51
C CYS A 434 -10.36 -10.25 6.46
N ILE A 435 -9.12 -10.50 6.05
CA ILE A 435 -8.06 -11.10 6.88
C ILE A 435 -6.99 -10.02 7.03
N TRP A 436 -6.48 -9.83 8.25
CA TRP A 436 -5.43 -8.85 8.48
C TRP A 436 -4.41 -9.31 9.51
N MET A 437 -3.25 -8.71 9.44
CA MET A 437 -2.16 -8.90 10.36
C MET A 437 -2.23 -7.83 11.45
N GLY A 438 -2.44 -8.25 12.67
CA GLY A 438 -2.32 -7.43 13.87
C GLY A 438 -0.89 -7.47 14.41
N LYS A 439 -0.67 -6.90 15.61
CA LYS A 439 0.66 -6.82 16.24
C LYS A 439 1.23 -8.19 16.65
N GLU A 440 0.37 -9.13 17.03
CA GLU A 440 0.77 -10.44 17.57
C GLU A 440 0.02 -11.62 16.95
N ASN A 441 -1.07 -11.36 16.20
CA ASN A 441 -1.94 -12.37 15.64
C ASN A 441 -2.48 -11.97 14.27
N PHE A 442 -2.85 -12.96 13.48
CA PHE A 442 -3.74 -12.76 12.35
C PHE A 442 -5.20 -12.78 12.81
N TRP A 443 -6.00 -11.95 12.17
CA TRP A 443 -7.41 -11.76 12.47
C TRP A 443 -8.26 -11.96 11.23
N ILE A 444 -9.51 -12.36 11.42
CA ILE A 444 -10.49 -12.48 10.34
C ILE A 444 -11.83 -11.87 10.76
N TYR A 445 -12.41 -11.11 9.84
CA TYR A 445 -13.82 -10.72 9.86
C TYR A 445 -14.56 -11.52 8.78
N ASP A 446 -15.56 -12.31 9.18
CA ASP A 446 -16.29 -13.24 8.32
C ASP A 446 -17.79 -12.92 8.16
N GLY A 447 -18.18 -11.66 8.40
CA GLY A 447 -19.55 -11.18 8.22
C GLY A 447 -20.36 -11.10 9.49
N GLY A 448 -19.72 -10.97 10.64
CA GLY A 448 -20.44 -10.79 11.92
C GLY A 448 -19.53 -10.54 13.10
N VAL A 449 -18.45 -11.28 13.20
CA VAL A 449 -17.54 -11.25 14.36
C VAL A 449 -16.09 -11.20 13.89
N VAL A 450 -15.31 -10.39 14.59
CA VAL A 450 -13.85 -10.43 14.53
C VAL A 450 -13.35 -11.55 15.41
N LYS A 451 -12.53 -12.43 14.86
CA LYS A 451 -11.92 -13.54 15.61
C LYS A 451 -10.46 -13.73 15.22
N PRO A 452 -9.62 -14.22 16.14
CA PRO A 452 -8.27 -14.59 15.79
C PRO A 452 -8.29 -15.73 14.77
N LEU A 453 -7.44 -15.63 13.76
CA LEU A 453 -7.23 -16.68 12.76
C LEU A 453 -6.11 -17.60 13.23
N ALA A 454 -6.41 -18.88 13.36
CA ALA A 454 -5.40 -19.86 13.75
C ALA A 454 -4.24 -19.85 12.75
N CYS A 455 -3.02 -19.69 13.23
CA CYS A 455 -1.83 -19.56 12.41
C CYS A 455 -0.72 -20.50 12.90
N ASP A 456 -0.49 -21.58 12.15
CA ASP A 456 0.53 -22.59 12.45
C ASP A 456 1.97 -22.06 12.24
N VAL A 457 2.12 -20.88 11.61
CA VAL A 457 3.38 -20.18 11.38
C VAL A 457 3.48 -18.87 12.16
N GLY A 458 2.57 -18.61 13.10
CA GLY A 458 2.48 -17.34 13.81
C GLY A 458 3.76 -16.98 14.56
N ALA A 459 4.34 -17.89 15.33
CA ALA A 459 5.59 -17.65 16.03
C ALA A 459 6.73 -17.30 15.04
N TYR A 460 6.84 -18.02 13.92
CA TYR A 460 7.82 -17.70 12.87
C TYR A 460 7.65 -16.27 12.35
N VAL A 461 6.42 -15.81 12.14
CA VAL A 461 6.15 -14.46 11.62
C VAL A 461 6.49 -13.40 12.67
N PHE A 462 5.86 -13.48 13.85
CA PHE A 462 5.91 -12.42 14.85
C PHE A 462 7.24 -12.35 15.61
N ASP A 463 8.02 -13.46 15.65
CA ASP A 463 9.37 -13.46 16.19
C ASP A 463 10.42 -12.94 15.18
N ASN A 464 10.13 -12.99 13.87
CA ASN A 464 11.05 -12.56 12.82
C ASN A 464 10.77 -11.17 12.25
N ILE A 465 9.61 -10.59 12.47
CA ILE A 465 9.29 -9.27 11.95
C ILE A 465 10.15 -8.19 12.60
N ASP A 466 10.67 -7.26 11.79
CA ASP A 466 11.39 -6.11 12.31
C ASP A 466 10.43 -5.15 13.05
N PRO A 467 10.68 -4.81 14.31
CA PRO A 467 9.76 -4.00 15.11
C PRO A 467 9.65 -2.55 14.63
N GLY A 468 10.63 -2.03 13.90
CA GLY A 468 10.60 -0.68 13.33
C GLY A 468 10.02 -0.65 11.92
N ALA A 469 10.51 -1.50 11.04
CA ALA A 469 10.08 -1.55 9.64
C ALA A 469 8.74 -2.28 9.45
N GLY A 470 8.39 -3.25 10.32
CA GLY A 470 7.15 -4.01 10.24
C GLY A 470 5.89 -3.15 10.20
N PRO A 471 5.68 -2.23 11.16
CA PRO A 471 4.54 -1.32 11.15
C PRO A 471 4.49 -0.35 9.96
N LEU A 472 5.62 -0.13 9.28
CA LEU A 472 5.71 0.79 8.16
C LEU A 472 5.41 0.10 6.83
N TYR A 473 5.92 -1.11 6.62
CA TYR A 473 6.01 -1.70 5.28
C TYR A 473 5.26 -3.02 5.11
N THR A 474 4.74 -3.62 6.20
CA THR A 474 3.92 -4.84 6.09
C THR A 474 2.68 -4.57 5.26
N HIS A 475 2.41 -5.41 4.28
CA HIS A 475 1.23 -5.31 3.45
C HIS A 475 0.68 -6.69 3.07
N GLY A 476 -0.58 -6.73 2.68
CA GLY A 476 -1.26 -7.94 2.26
C GLY A 476 -2.17 -7.70 1.06
N THR A 477 -2.48 -8.77 0.35
CA THR A 477 -3.45 -8.79 -0.75
C THR A 477 -4.02 -10.18 -0.96
N GLU A 478 -5.14 -10.28 -1.65
CA GLU A 478 -5.61 -11.53 -2.22
C GLU A 478 -4.82 -11.86 -3.48
N ASN A 479 -4.51 -13.14 -3.72
CA ASN A 479 -3.87 -13.57 -4.96
C ASN A 479 -4.81 -13.42 -6.17
N GLY A 480 -6.10 -13.73 -6.00
CA GLY A 480 -7.11 -13.63 -7.06
C GLY A 480 -7.08 -14.79 -8.08
N VAL A 481 -5.92 -15.39 -8.37
CA VAL A 481 -5.78 -16.60 -9.19
C VAL A 481 -6.00 -17.84 -8.35
N PHE A 482 -5.51 -17.82 -7.12
CA PHE A 482 -5.69 -18.86 -6.11
C PHE A 482 -6.41 -18.29 -4.88
N PRO A 483 -7.17 -19.12 -4.13
CA PRO A 483 -7.88 -18.67 -2.93
C PRO A 483 -6.92 -18.44 -1.76
N GLU A 484 -5.99 -17.51 -1.92
CA GLU A 484 -4.89 -17.25 -1.00
C GLU A 484 -4.84 -15.77 -0.62
N ALA A 485 -4.72 -15.48 0.68
CA ALA A 485 -4.35 -14.18 1.21
C ALA A 485 -2.85 -14.17 1.50
N TRP A 486 -2.13 -13.27 0.87
CA TRP A 486 -0.68 -13.12 0.98
C TRP A 486 -0.33 -11.92 1.83
N PHE A 487 0.71 -12.05 2.68
CA PHE A 487 1.25 -11.00 3.51
C PHE A 487 2.76 -10.98 3.39
N TRP A 488 3.31 -9.82 3.05
CA TRP A 488 4.75 -9.56 3.01
C TRP A 488 5.14 -8.70 4.19
N PHE A 489 6.27 -9.00 4.79
CA PHE A 489 6.78 -8.28 5.95
C PHE A 489 8.32 -8.26 5.95
N PRO A 490 8.94 -7.20 6.52
CA PRO A 490 10.39 -7.13 6.65
C PRO A 490 10.87 -8.05 7.79
N SER A 491 11.89 -8.84 7.52
CA SER A 491 12.59 -9.61 8.56
C SER A 491 13.43 -8.71 9.47
N GLN A 492 13.86 -9.22 10.61
CA GLN A 492 14.69 -8.45 11.56
C GLN A 492 15.94 -7.88 10.87
N GLY A 493 16.09 -6.56 10.95
CA GLY A 493 17.17 -5.80 10.34
C GLY A 493 16.97 -5.49 8.84
N SER A 494 15.86 -5.91 8.23
CA SER A 494 15.50 -5.54 6.87
C SER A 494 14.69 -4.25 6.84
N THR A 495 14.95 -3.41 5.83
CA THR A 495 14.21 -2.17 5.57
C THR A 495 13.11 -2.35 4.51
N ALA A 496 13.03 -3.54 3.88
CA ALA A 496 12.03 -3.87 2.88
C ALA A 496 11.39 -5.25 3.18
N PRO A 497 10.14 -5.48 2.77
CA PRO A 497 9.49 -6.78 2.95
C PRO A 497 10.18 -7.88 2.12
N ASP A 498 10.92 -8.74 2.77
CA ASP A 498 11.74 -9.80 2.20
C ASP A 498 11.22 -11.21 2.53
N LEU A 499 10.27 -11.30 3.46
CA LEU A 499 9.56 -12.52 3.80
C LEU A 499 8.08 -12.41 3.45
N CYS A 500 7.47 -13.56 3.15
CA CYS A 500 6.03 -13.62 2.98
C CYS A 500 5.43 -14.87 3.62
N VAL A 501 4.17 -14.73 4.01
CA VAL A 501 3.31 -15.85 4.39
C VAL A 501 2.00 -15.76 3.62
N TYR A 502 1.40 -16.89 3.33
CA TYR A 502 0.11 -16.93 2.63
C TYR A 502 -0.80 -17.97 3.23
N TYR A 503 -2.07 -17.60 3.32
CA TYR A 503 -3.13 -18.41 3.87
C TYR A 503 -4.14 -18.78 2.80
N ASN A 504 -4.33 -20.08 2.57
CA ASN A 504 -5.42 -20.56 1.73
C ASN A 504 -6.72 -20.54 2.55
N TYR A 505 -7.62 -19.63 2.22
CA TYR A 505 -8.86 -19.43 2.98
C TYR A 505 -9.98 -20.45 2.65
N GLN A 506 -9.79 -21.30 1.64
CA GLN A 506 -10.69 -22.41 1.34
C GLN A 506 -10.23 -23.72 1.99
N GLU A 507 -8.97 -24.08 1.84
CA GLU A 507 -8.40 -25.33 2.37
C GLU A 507 -7.77 -25.15 3.76
N GLN A 508 -7.68 -23.92 4.28
CA GLN A 508 -7.26 -23.58 5.65
C GLN A 508 -5.85 -24.04 6.01
N TRP A 509 -4.88 -23.77 5.17
CA TRP A 509 -3.48 -24.03 5.44
C TRP A 509 -2.62 -22.79 5.21
N TRP A 510 -1.47 -22.74 5.87
CA TRP A 510 -0.46 -21.71 5.74
C TRP A 510 0.72 -22.15 4.91
N GLY A 511 1.26 -21.27 4.08
CA GLY A 511 2.53 -21.39 3.40
C GLY A 511 3.47 -20.25 3.76
N ILE A 512 4.75 -20.42 3.48
CA ILE A 512 5.80 -19.43 3.71
C ILE A 512 6.64 -19.27 2.46
N GLY A 513 7.23 -18.09 2.30
CA GLY A 513 8.14 -17.77 1.22
C GLY A 513 9.18 -16.75 1.63
N SER A 514 10.34 -16.88 1.05
CA SER A 514 11.44 -15.92 1.05
C SER A 514 11.89 -15.71 -0.39
N THR A 515 12.90 -14.89 -0.65
CA THR A 515 13.44 -14.64 -2.00
C THR A 515 12.51 -13.88 -2.95
N MET A 516 11.41 -13.35 -2.44
CA MET A 516 10.44 -12.54 -3.20
C MET A 516 10.15 -11.24 -2.44
N THR A 517 11.04 -10.25 -2.56
CA THR A 517 10.84 -8.91 -1.99
C THR A 517 9.71 -8.20 -2.73
N ARG A 518 8.70 -7.74 -2.00
CA ARG A 518 7.61 -6.94 -2.56
C ARG A 518 7.32 -5.74 -1.67
N THR A 519 7.18 -4.57 -2.29
CA THR A 519 6.88 -3.30 -1.59
C THR A 519 5.41 -2.93 -1.65
N ALA A 520 4.72 -3.42 -2.68
CA ALA A 520 3.27 -3.35 -2.81
C ALA A 520 2.76 -4.51 -3.66
N ALA A 521 1.51 -4.91 -3.44
CA ALA A 521 0.84 -5.92 -4.23
C ALA A 521 -0.66 -5.60 -4.37
N TYR A 522 -1.26 -6.10 -5.45
CA TYR A 522 -2.68 -5.93 -5.74
C TYR A 522 -3.24 -7.21 -6.38
N SER A 523 -4.46 -7.57 -6.02
CA SER A 523 -5.14 -8.77 -6.50
C SER A 523 -5.32 -8.76 -8.03
N ALA A 524 -5.41 -9.94 -8.62
CA ALA A 524 -5.92 -10.07 -9.98
C ALA A 524 -7.36 -9.57 -10.03
N GLY A 525 -7.58 -8.44 -10.66
CA GLY A 525 -8.89 -7.83 -10.84
C GLY A 525 -9.19 -7.68 -12.32
N VAL A 526 -8.92 -6.51 -12.84
CA VAL A 526 -9.04 -6.21 -14.28
C VAL A 526 -7.90 -6.80 -15.11
N TYR A 527 -6.80 -7.19 -14.48
CA TYR A 527 -5.68 -7.88 -15.11
C TYR A 527 -5.80 -9.40 -14.92
N PRO A 528 -5.20 -10.21 -15.81
CA PRO A 528 -5.27 -11.68 -15.71
C PRO A 528 -4.46 -12.25 -14.54
N TYR A 529 -3.49 -11.48 -14.04
CA TYR A 529 -2.57 -11.86 -12.98
C TYR A 529 -2.51 -10.79 -11.89
N PRO A 530 -2.17 -11.14 -10.64
CA PRO A 530 -1.90 -10.17 -9.59
C PRO A 530 -0.72 -9.26 -9.96
N LEU A 531 -0.80 -8.00 -9.54
CA LEU A 531 0.27 -7.02 -9.70
C LEU A 531 1.13 -6.96 -8.44
N ALA A 532 2.42 -6.75 -8.60
CA ALA A 532 3.31 -6.46 -7.48
C ALA A 532 4.50 -5.60 -7.92
N SER A 533 5.12 -4.94 -6.95
CA SER A 533 6.32 -4.13 -7.14
C SER A 533 7.44 -4.59 -6.22
N ASP A 534 8.69 -4.36 -6.62
CA ASP A 534 9.86 -4.49 -5.76
C ASP A 534 10.40 -3.13 -5.30
N GLU A 535 11.48 -3.15 -4.52
CA GLU A 535 12.12 -1.94 -4.00
C GLU A 535 12.81 -1.09 -5.06
N ASP A 536 13.19 -1.69 -6.19
CA ASP A 536 13.81 -1.02 -7.34
C ASP A 536 12.77 -0.33 -8.26
N GLY A 537 11.47 -0.39 -7.94
CA GLY A 537 10.39 0.18 -8.77
C GLY A 537 9.99 -0.68 -9.97
N ASN A 538 10.45 -1.94 -10.06
CA ASN A 538 9.96 -2.84 -11.10
C ASN A 538 8.54 -3.30 -10.79
N ILE A 539 7.71 -3.40 -11.83
CA ILE A 539 6.33 -3.89 -11.73
C ILE A 539 6.20 -5.24 -12.41
N TYR A 540 5.53 -6.16 -11.73
CA TYR A 540 5.40 -7.55 -12.14
C TYR A 540 3.95 -8.01 -12.21
N TYR A 541 3.68 -8.89 -13.18
CA TYR A 541 2.62 -9.89 -13.09
C TYR A 541 3.13 -11.05 -12.23
N GLN A 542 2.41 -11.38 -11.16
CA GLN A 542 2.67 -12.55 -10.32
C GLN A 542 1.89 -13.75 -10.87
N GLU A 543 2.35 -14.97 -10.60
CA GLU A 543 1.75 -16.21 -11.11
C GLU A 543 1.80 -16.33 -12.65
N ASP A 544 2.72 -15.62 -13.30
CA ASP A 544 2.94 -15.65 -14.74
C ASP A 544 4.23 -16.39 -15.07
N GLY A 545 4.07 -17.58 -15.65
CA GLY A 545 5.20 -18.46 -15.96
C GLY A 545 5.85 -19.12 -14.74
N TRP A 546 7.12 -19.49 -14.87
CA TRP A 546 7.85 -20.27 -13.85
C TRP A 546 9.19 -19.67 -13.46
N THR A 547 9.59 -18.56 -14.04
CA THR A 547 10.86 -17.86 -13.79
C THR A 547 10.64 -16.54 -13.06
N ALA A 548 11.67 -15.98 -12.44
CA ALA A 548 11.68 -14.64 -11.89
C ALA A 548 12.14 -13.63 -12.95
N ALA A 549 11.23 -13.07 -13.72
CA ALA A 549 11.56 -12.14 -14.81
C ALA A 549 12.63 -12.69 -15.76
N GLY A 550 12.52 -13.97 -16.12
CA GLY A 550 13.48 -14.69 -16.95
C GLY A 550 14.66 -15.32 -16.22
N LEU A 551 14.84 -15.04 -14.92
CA LEU A 551 15.86 -15.67 -14.10
C LEU A 551 15.34 -16.98 -13.48
N PRO A 552 16.18 -18.02 -13.32
CA PRO A 552 15.77 -19.28 -12.73
C PRO A 552 15.53 -19.14 -11.23
N ILE A 553 14.43 -19.77 -10.74
CA ILE A 553 14.06 -19.84 -9.32
C ILE A 553 13.71 -21.27 -8.86
N GLN A 554 14.03 -22.28 -9.66
CA GLN A 554 13.73 -23.67 -9.30
C GLN A 554 14.32 -24.07 -7.96
N THR A 555 15.50 -23.59 -7.58
CA THR A 555 16.17 -23.93 -6.31
C THR A 555 15.46 -23.41 -5.08
N ASP A 556 14.62 -22.39 -5.26
CA ASP A 556 13.88 -21.74 -4.17
C ASP A 556 12.56 -22.43 -3.87
N ARG A 557 12.13 -23.37 -4.71
CA ARG A 557 10.85 -24.07 -4.56
C ARG A 557 11.06 -25.42 -3.91
N TYR A 558 10.71 -25.52 -2.63
CA TYR A 558 10.82 -26.77 -1.89
C TYR A 558 9.80 -26.86 -0.75
N ALA A 559 9.54 -28.07 -0.29
CA ALA A 559 8.88 -28.39 0.97
C ALA A 559 9.66 -29.45 1.71
N GLU A 560 9.77 -29.31 3.02
CA GLU A 560 10.50 -30.21 3.89
C GLU A 560 9.60 -30.66 5.04
N THR A 561 9.54 -31.97 5.30
CA THR A 561 8.72 -32.51 6.38
C THR A 561 9.41 -32.36 7.72
N GLY A 562 8.64 -32.26 8.80
CA GLY A 562 9.12 -32.60 10.14
C GLY A 562 9.47 -34.10 10.25
N ALA A 563 9.72 -34.55 11.45
CA ALA A 563 10.05 -35.96 11.69
C ALA A 563 8.92 -36.87 11.19
N LEU A 564 9.31 -37.89 10.42
CA LEU A 564 8.42 -38.94 9.95
C LEU A 564 8.75 -40.23 10.71
N ASN A 565 7.91 -40.55 11.68
CA ASN A 565 8.07 -41.72 12.48
C ASN A 565 7.51 -42.96 11.76
N ILE A 566 8.42 -43.78 11.24
CA ILE A 566 8.09 -45.10 10.76
C ILE A 566 8.17 -46.05 11.97
N GLN A 567 7.07 -46.69 12.38
CA GLN A 567 6.99 -47.58 13.56
C GLN A 567 7.13 -46.89 14.93
N ASN A 568 6.62 -45.63 15.07
CA ASN A 568 6.65 -44.87 16.33
C ASN A 568 8.08 -44.70 16.93
N GLY A 569 9.12 -44.63 16.09
CA GLY A 569 10.52 -44.42 16.53
C GLY A 569 11.13 -45.57 17.36
N THR A 570 10.44 -46.70 17.50
CA THR A 570 10.89 -47.81 18.37
C THR A 570 11.99 -48.65 17.77
N ALA A 571 12.11 -48.70 16.44
CA ALA A 571 13.07 -49.52 15.74
C ALA A 571 13.75 -48.78 14.58
N LEU A 572 14.97 -49.20 14.26
CA LEU A 572 15.64 -48.76 13.04
C LEU A 572 14.87 -49.25 11.81
N SER A 573 14.68 -48.41 10.84
CA SER A 573 14.04 -48.72 9.58
C SER A 573 15.01 -48.48 8.42
N PHE A 574 14.98 -49.37 7.44
CA PHE A 574 15.70 -49.22 6.18
C PHE A 574 14.69 -48.95 5.06
N VAL A 575 14.69 -47.74 4.54
CA VAL A 575 13.87 -47.34 3.39
C VAL A 575 14.61 -47.71 2.11
N ARG A 576 13.97 -48.55 1.28
CA ARG A 576 14.53 -49.05 0.02
C ARG A 576 14.05 -48.24 -1.16
N GLN A 577 12.77 -47.85 -1.14
CA GLN A 577 12.09 -47.29 -2.27
C GLN A 577 10.97 -46.35 -1.81
N VAL A 578 10.77 -45.29 -2.53
CA VAL A 578 9.65 -44.35 -2.37
C VAL A 578 8.78 -44.41 -3.61
N LEU A 579 7.49 -44.52 -3.42
CA LEU A 579 6.49 -44.36 -4.45
C LEU A 579 5.89 -42.95 -4.29
N THR A 580 6.06 -42.12 -5.32
CA THR A 580 5.47 -40.77 -5.38
C THR A 580 4.29 -40.76 -6.32
N ASP A 581 3.13 -40.24 -5.87
CA ASP A 581 2.00 -39.92 -6.73
C ASP A 581 2.28 -38.61 -7.45
N SER A 582 3.05 -38.67 -8.53
CA SER A 582 3.35 -37.50 -9.36
C SER A 582 2.28 -37.39 -10.44
N GLY A 583 1.41 -36.37 -10.35
CA GLY A 583 0.38 -36.15 -11.37
C GLY A 583 1.00 -35.76 -12.71
N TYR A 584 2.05 -34.92 -12.67
CA TYR A 584 2.86 -34.50 -13.82
C TYR A 584 4.20 -33.91 -13.32
N GLY A 585 5.16 -33.74 -14.24
CA GLY A 585 6.44 -33.11 -13.94
C GLY A 585 7.33 -33.90 -12.97
N TYR A 586 7.27 -35.26 -12.94
CA TYR A 586 8.08 -36.07 -12.07
C TYR A 586 9.58 -35.78 -12.21
N ASP A 587 10.05 -35.49 -13.43
CA ASP A 587 11.44 -35.18 -13.78
C ASP A 587 11.86 -33.72 -13.42
N SER A 588 10.93 -32.95 -12.89
CA SER A 588 11.15 -31.59 -12.42
C SER A 588 11.29 -31.48 -10.90
N THR A 589 11.38 -32.65 -10.21
CA THR A 589 11.50 -32.71 -8.76
C THR A 589 12.62 -33.66 -8.34
N GLN A 590 13.13 -33.46 -7.13
CA GLN A 590 14.09 -34.36 -6.47
C GLN A 590 13.73 -34.53 -5.00
N LEU A 591 14.13 -35.68 -4.43
CA LEU A 591 13.90 -36.03 -3.04
C LEU A 591 15.24 -36.14 -2.31
N THR A 592 15.36 -35.48 -1.16
CA THR A 592 16.49 -35.63 -0.24
C THR A 592 15.95 -36.16 1.08
N PHE A 593 16.56 -37.20 1.60
CA PHE A 593 16.23 -37.79 2.90
C PHE A 593 17.25 -37.35 3.94
N PHE A 594 16.76 -36.90 5.09
CA PHE A 594 17.55 -36.71 6.28
C PHE A 594 17.19 -37.83 7.26
N SER A 595 18.17 -38.51 7.80
CA SER A 595 17.97 -39.61 8.75
C SER A 595 18.81 -39.41 10.00
N SER A 596 18.22 -39.68 11.16
CA SER A 596 18.93 -39.71 12.44
C SER A 596 18.71 -41.05 13.17
N PHE A 597 19.65 -41.39 14.03
CA PHE A 597 19.58 -42.61 14.88
C PHE A 597 19.01 -42.32 16.25
N THR A 598 19.00 -41.04 16.66
CA THR A 598 18.43 -40.54 17.91
C THR A 598 17.69 -39.24 17.65
N PRO A 599 16.64 -38.88 18.42
CA PRO A 599 15.83 -37.70 18.17
C PRO A 599 16.62 -36.38 18.11
N GLU A 600 17.68 -36.26 18.90
CA GLU A 600 18.57 -35.09 18.93
C GLU A 600 19.93 -35.35 18.28
N GLY A 601 20.08 -36.48 17.57
CA GLY A 601 21.32 -36.85 16.91
C GLY A 601 21.58 -36.05 15.64
N SER A 602 22.85 -36.05 15.21
CA SER A 602 23.22 -35.49 13.93
C SER A 602 22.49 -36.19 12.78
N GLU A 603 21.86 -35.40 11.92
CA GLU A 603 21.21 -35.91 10.72
C GLU A 603 22.22 -36.20 9.62
N THR A 604 21.97 -37.27 8.87
CA THR A 604 22.71 -37.60 7.66
C THR A 604 21.81 -37.40 6.46
N ALA A 605 22.24 -36.52 5.54
CA ALA A 605 21.56 -36.32 4.27
C ALA A 605 21.91 -37.44 3.27
N SER A 606 20.90 -37.95 2.58
CA SER A 606 21.02 -38.96 1.52
C SER A 606 20.24 -38.52 0.29
N GLY A 607 20.86 -38.53 -0.85
CA GLY A 607 20.32 -38.05 -2.12
C GLY A 607 21.15 -36.87 -2.68
N PRO A 608 20.62 -36.02 -3.58
CA PRO A 608 19.24 -36.06 -4.06
C PRO A 608 18.91 -37.25 -4.96
N TYR A 609 17.67 -37.74 -4.88
CA TYR A 609 17.14 -38.81 -5.70
C TYR A 609 16.10 -38.26 -6.68
N ASN A 610 16.22 -38.64 -7.96
CA ASN A 610 15.27 -38.23 -8.99
C ASN A 610 14.12 -39.24 -9.12
N PRO A 611 12.86 -38.85 -9.02
CA PRO A 611 11.72 -39.70 -9.29
C PRO A 611 11.77 -40.27 -10.72
N ARG A 612 11.36 -41.53 -10.88
CA ARG A 612 11.30 -42.20 -12.19
C ARG A 612 9.90 -42.08 -12.79
N SER A 613 9.81 -42.31 -14.10
CA SER A 613 8.54 -42.27 -14.85
C SER A 613 7.51 -43.31 -14.39
N ASP A 614 7.96 -44.38 -13.74
CA ASP A 614 7.12 -45.44 -13.16
C ASP A 614 6.60 -45.09 -11.75
N GLY A 615 6.93 -43.90 -11.23
CA GLY A 615 6.54 -43.40 -9.90
C GLY A 615 7.40 -43.94 -8.77
N TYR A 616 8.33 -44.85 -9.03
CA TYR A 616 9.25 -45.40 -8.03
C TYR A 616 10.56 -44.63 -7.98
N THR A 617 11.06 -44.40 -6.77
CA THR A 617 12.38 -43.78 -6.54
C THR A 617 13.18 -44.74 -5.64
N ASP A 618 14.28 -45.29 -6.15
CA ASP A 618 15.14 -46.16 -5.37
C ASP A 618 15.99 -45.32 -4.42
N VAL A 619 15.83 -45.54 -3.12
CA VAL A 619 16.58 -44.90 -2.06
C VAL A 619 17.22 -45.94 -1.14
N ARG A 620 18.26 -45.59 -0.42
CA ARG A 620 18.93 -46.50 0.51
C ARG A 620 19.28 -45.75 1.79
N VAL A 621 18.29 -45.57 2.64
CA VAL A 621 18.43 -44.78 3.85
C VAL A 621 18.08 -45.59 5.07
N THR A 622 18.92 -45.54 6.10
CA THR A 622 18.68 -46.20 7.38
C THR A 622 18.65 -45.16 8.48
N GLY A 623 17.63 -45.18 9.32
CA GLY A 623 17.47 -44.28 10.45
C GLY A 623 16.35 -44.73 11.37
N ARG A 624 16.19 -44.05 12.46
CA ARG A 624 15.05 -44.18 13.35
C ARG A 624 13.99 -43.11 12.99
N ASP A 625 14.47 -41.89 12.81
CA ASP A 625 13.67 -40.74 12.37
C ASP A 625 14.10 -40.32 10.96
N PHE A 626 13.14 -39.88 10.15
CA PHE A 626 13.36 -39.47 8.78
C PHE A 626 12.70 -38.11 8.56
N ARG A 627 13.29 -37.27 7.72
CA ARG A 627 12.67 -36.12 7.11
C ARG A 627 12.86 -36.18 5.61
N VAL A 628 11.95 -35.67 4.85
CA VAL A 628 12.01 -35.67 3.38
C VAL A 628 11.89 -34.22 2.89
N LYS A 629 12.88 -33.81 2.11
CA LYS A 629 12.83 -32.57 1.34
C LYS A 629 12.46 -32.88 -0.10
N ILE A 630 11.41 -32.24 -0.57
CA ILE A 630 10.96 -32.26 -1.96
C ILE A 630 11.37 -30.92 -2.55
N ALA A 631 12.21 -30.89 -3.56
CA ALA A 631 12.71 -29.66 -4.18
C ALA A 631 12.50 -29.69 -5.69
N SER A 632 12.26 -28.51 -6.28
CA SER A 632 12.21 -28.36 -7.73
C SER A 632 13.60 -28.44 -8.34
N THR A 633 13.70 -28.99 -9.55
CA THR A 633 14.94 -29.06 -10.34
C THR A 633 14.85 -28.26 -11.64
N LYS A 634 13.64 -27.84 -12.02
CA LYS A 634 13.38 -27.08 -13.24
C LYS A 634 12.37 -25.97 -12.96
N ASP A 635 12.46 -24.91 -13.71
CA ASP A 635 11.43 -23.86 -13.74
C ASP A 635 10.25 -24.32 -14.61
N ALA A 636 9.47 -25.21 -14.05
CA ALA A 636 8.33 -25.85 -14.72
C ALA A 636 7.26 -26.25 -13.70
N GLU A 637 6.08 -26.50 -14.19
CA GLU A 637 4.99 -27.05 -13.39
C GLU A 637 5.27 -28.50 -13.00
N TRP A 638 4.99 -28.82 -11.74
CA TRP A 638 5.03 -30.18 -11.22
C TRP A 638 4.00 -30.38 -10.11
N SER A 639 3.64 -31.62 -9.84
CA SER A 639 2.78 -31.92 -8.70
C SER A 639 3.19 -33.23 -8.03
N ILE A 640 3.21 -33.21 -6.70
CA ILE A 640 3.42 -34.40 -5.86
C ILE A 640 2.25 -34.54 -4.90
N GLY A 641 1.59 -35.69 -4.99
CA GLY A 641 0.53 -36.09 -4.07
C GLY A 641 1.05 -36.95 -2.92
N GLN A 642 0.33 -38.02 -2.63
CA GLN A 642 0.68 -38.93 -1.55
C GLN A 642 1.97 -39.70 -1.83
N MET A 643 2.85 -39.78 -0.85
CA MET A 643 4.04 -40.62 -0.89
C MET A 643 3.80 -41.93 -0.12
N ARG A 644 4.44 -43.03 -0.57
CA ARG A 644 4.47 -44.32 0.13
C ARG A 644 5.90 -44.79 0.23
N LEU A 645 6.27 -45.33 1.40
CA LEU A 645 7.61 -45.87 1.64
C LEU A 645 7.59 -47.40 1.67
N ASP A 646 8.50 -48.00 0.92
CA ASP A 646 8.86 -49.40 1.12
C ASP A 646 10.04 -49.50 2.09
N PHE A 647 9.78 -50.02 3.27
CA PHE A 647 10.77 -50.09 4.31
C PHE A 647 10.89 -51.50 4.94
N VAL A 648 12.05 -51.78 5.47
CA VAL A 648 12.35 -53.03 6.19
C VAL A 648 12.76 -52.67 7.62
N PRO A 649 12.06 -53.18 8.64
CA PRO A 649 12.50 -53.04 10.01
C PRO A 649 13.88 -53.69 10.22
N LYS A 650 14.80 -52.96 10.86
CA LYS A 650 16.07 -53.45 11.33
C LYS A 650 16.08 -53.33 12.84
N GLY A 651 16.23 -54.37 13.57
CA GLY A 651 16.24 -54.51 15.03
C GLY A 651 16.24 -53.25 15.93
N GLY A 652 15.84 -53.40 17.17
CA GLY A 652 15.62 -52.30 18.11
C GLY A 652 16.87 -51.75 18.84
N ARG A 653 18.07 -51.93 18.32
CA ARG A 653 19.31 -51.38 18.90
C ARG A 653 20.03 -50.50 17.90
#